data_ebeadf438465aa66a7c84e165c85437b
#
_entry.id   ebeadf438465aa66a7c84e165c85437b
#
_cell.length_a   1.000
_cell.length_b   1.000
_cell.length_c   1.000
_cell.angle_alpha   90.00
_cell.angle_beta   90.00
_cell.angle_gamma   90.00
#
_symmetry.space_group_name_H-M   'P 1'
#
loop_
_entity.id
_entity.type
_entity.pdbx_description
1 polymer ?
#
loop_
_entity_poly.entity_id
_entity_poly.type
_entity_poly.pdbx_seq_one_letter_code
_entity_poly.pdbx_strand_id
1 'polypeptide(L)'
;MSEENQNKQYSEDSIQALEGMEHVRMRPSMYIGDIGVRGLHHLVYEVVDNSIDEALGGYCDEIAVTINEDNSITTKDNGRGIPVGIHKKEGVSALEVVMTKIGAGGKFDKDSYKVSGGLHGVGVSCVNALSEQLTATVYRDGKVWEQTYQRGKALEPVKTVGESSETGTLVTFKPDAEIFIQTREYSYETLSLRMRELAYLNKGITITITDRREKEESGEFKSETFLSEKGLVEFIHFLDESREAIISDVIAMEGEKNGVPVEVAMIYNTSYSENLHSYVNNINTHEGGTHLAGFRRGLTSTLKKYADSSGLLDKLKFEIAGDDFREGLTAIISVKVGEPQFEGQTKTKLGNREVTSAVSQAVSEMLENYLEENPNDAKTIVQKVILAAQARHAAKKAREMVQRKTVMSGGGLPGKLSDCSEQDPALCEVFLVEGDSAGGTAKQGRDRNFQAILPLRGKILNVEKAMQHKVFENEEIRNIYTALGVTIGTEEDSKALNLEKLRYHKVVIMCDADVDGSHISTLILTFFFRYMRELIESGYIYIATPPLYLVKKGQKKDYAWSDDQRDRLMQEFGSGSSVQRYKGLGEMNAEQLWDTTMNPQERTLRIVNIDNVGEADRVFSMLMGDEVPPRREFIEKNAIYANIDV
;
A
#
# COMPACT_ATOMS: atom_id res chain seq x y z
N MET A 1 27.97 -36.76 27.12
CA MET A 1 28.87 -36.25 26.10
C MET A 1 28.76 -34.73 26.19
N SER A 2 29.89 -34.12 26.46
CA SER A 2 30.09 -32.77 26.96
C SER A 2 29.62 -31.68 26.00
N GLU A 3 28.83 -30.77 26.56
CA GLU A 3 28.50 -29.47 26.00
C GLU A 3 29.76 -28.59 25.91
N GLU A 4 30.29 -28.41 24.72
CA GLU A 4 31.19 -27.29 24.43
C GLU A 4 30.36 -26.08 23.99
N ASN A 5 29.78 -25.39 24.95
CA ASN A 5 29.32 -24.02 24.79
C ASN A 5 30.57 -23.13 24.79
N GLN A 6 31.19 -22.93 23.65
CA GLN A 6 32.21 -21.89 23.48
C GLN A 6 31.52 -20.53 23.57
N ASN A 7 31.57 -19.92 24.74
CA ASN A 7 31.36 -18.50 24.95
C ASN A 7 32.37 -17.76 24.04
N LYS A 8 31.95 -17.38 22.82
CA LYS A 8 32.72 -16.45 21.99
C LYS A 8 32.72 -15.12 22.73
N GLN A 9 33.84 -14.83 23.37
CA GLN A 9 34.08 -13.57 24.06
C GLN A 9 33.98 -12.43 23.02
N TYR A 10 33.13 -11.45 23.26
CA TYR A 10 33.02 -10.26 22.41
C TYR A 10 34.34 -9.49 22.49
N SER A 11 35.09 -9.47 21.40
CA SER A 11 36.40 -8.83 21.26
C SER A 11 36.44 -7.99 19.99
N GLU A 12 37.52 -7.24 19.77
CA GLU A 12 37.80 -6.48 18.56
C GLU A 12 37.69 -7.35 17.29
N ASP A 13 38.06 -8.62 17.36
CA ASP A 13 37.93 -9.58 16.25
C ASP A 13 36.46 -9.95 15.93
N SER A 14 35.54 -9.63 16.83
CA SER A 14 34.11 -9.83 16.63
C SER A 14 33.46 -8.69 15.82
N ILE A 15 34.19 -7.58 15.61
CA ILE A 15 33.72 -6.41 14.85
C ILE A 15 33.99 -6.65 13.37
N GLN A 16 32.92 -6.81 12.60
CA GLN A 16 32.97 -6.95 11.14
C GLN A 16 32.67 -5.61 10.49
N ALA A 17 33.55 -5.12 9.64
CA ALA A 17 33.28 -3.98 8.77
C ALA A 17 32.81 -4.52 7.40
N LEU A 18 31.53 -4.35 7.12
CA LEU A 18 30.94 -4.71 5.83
C LEU A 18 30.93 -3.49 4.91
N GLU A 19 31.40 -3.63 3.70
CA GLU A 19 31.46 -2.56 2.71
C GLU A 19 30.68 -2.89 1.44
N GLY A 20 30.06 -1.87 0.84
CA GLY A 20 29.45 -1.93 -0.48
C GLY A 20 28.39 -3.03 -0.61
N MET A 21 28.53 -3.90 -1.61
CA MET A 21 27.57 -4.95 -1.97
C MET A 21 27.36 -5.99 -0.87
N GLU A 22 28.38 -6.28 -0.08
CA GLU A 22 28.28 -7.25 1.02
C GLU A 22 27.34 -6.73 2.12
N HIS A 23 27.40 -5.43 2.42
CA HIS A 23 26.48 -4.81 3.38
C HIS A 23 25.03 -4.88 2.89
N VAL A 24 24.77 -4.60 1.59
CA VAL A 24 23.43 -4.72 0.99
C VAL A 24 22.89 -6.15 1.14
N ARG A 25 23.69 -7.16 0.82
CA ARG A 25 23.28 -8.57 0.90
C ARG A 25 23.04 -9.04 2.34
N MET A 26 23.80 -8.52 3.31
CA MET A 26 23.63 -8.86 4.73
C MET A 26 22.47 -8.14 5.39
N ARG A 27 22.07 -6.97 4.89
CA ARG A 27 21.01 -6.12 5.44
C ARG A 27 20.10 -5.56 4.34
N PRO A 28 19.48 -6.43 3.51
CA PRO A 28 18.70 -5.99 2.35
C PRO A 28 17.52 -5.08 2.74
N SER A 29 16.86 -5.36 3.87
CA SER A 29 15.72 -4.56 4.34
C SER A 29 16.04 -3.08 4.61
N MET A 30 17.30 -2.73 4.87
CA MET A 30 17.72 -1.32 4.99
C MET A 30 17.60 -0.55 3.68
N TYR A 31 17.65 -1.25 2.53
CA TYR A 31 17.68 -0.66 1.19
C TYR A 31 16.36 -0.80 0.45
N ILE A 32 15.66 -1.93 0.63
CA ILE A 32 14.42 -2.26 -0.10
C ILE A 32 13.19 -2.42 0.81
N GLY A 33 13.32 -2.11 2.12
CA GLY A 33 12.23 -2.15 3.09
C GLY A 33 12.00 -3.54 3.69
N ASP A 34 11.76 -4.56 2.88
CA ASP A 34 11.62 -5.95 3.31
C ASP A 34 12.21 -6.94 2.28
N ILE A 35 12.18 -8.24 2.59
CA ILE A 35 12.64 -9.32 1.71
C ILE A 35 11.49 -10.22 1.23
N GLY A 36 10.25 -9.79 1.45
CA GLY A 36 9.04 -10.43 0.95
C GLY A 36 8.59 -9.88 -0.41
N VAL A 37 7.29 -9.95 -0.65
CA VAL A 37 6.67 -9.51 -1.92
C VAL A 37 6.96 -8.05 -2.22
N ARG A 38 6.85 -7.15 -1.23
CA ARG A 38 7.10 -5.70 -1.41
C ARG A 38 8.53 -5.42 -1.84
N GLY A 39 9.51 -5.97 -1.12
CA GLY A 39 10.92 -5.80 -1.45
C GLY A 39 11.28 -6.38 -2.81
N LEU A 40 10.65 -7.50 -3.20
CA LEU A 40 10.81 -8.09 -4.52
C LEU A 40 10.35 -7.12 -5.63
N HIS A 41 9.15 -6.54 -5.52
CA HIS A 41 8.63 -5.57 -6.48
C HIS A 41 9.44 -4.26 -6.47
N HIS A 42 9.98 -3.88 -5.31
CA HIS A 42 10.82 -2.67 -5.19
C HIS A 42 12.07 -2.73 -6.09
N LEU A 43 12.64 -3.92 -6.35
CA LEU A 43 13.74 -4.07 -7.31
C LEU A 43 13.34 -3.59 -8.72
N VAL A 44 12.12 -3.90 -9.14
CA VAL A 44 11.58 -3.44 -10.44
C VAL A 44 11.43 -1.92 -10.44
N TYR A 45 10.89 -1.37 -9.36
CA TYR A 45 10.68 0.08 -9.24
C TYR A 45 12.00 0.85 -9.34
N GLU A 46 13.08 0.39 -8.70
CA GLU A 46 14.39 1.05 -8.77
C GLU A 46 14.98 1.07 -10.20
N VAL A 47 14.71 0.04 -11.01
CA VAL A 47 15.16 0.03 -12.41
C VAL A 47 14.29 0.92 -13.27
N VAL A 48 12.96 0.84 -13.13
CA VAL A 48 12.00 1.66 -13.89
C VAL A 48 12.16 3.14 -13.54
N ASP A 49 12.36 3.49 -12.27
CA ASP A 49 12.57 4.88 -11.82
C ASP A 49 13.82 5.51 -12.49
N ASN A 50 14.83 4.71 -12.86
CA ASN A 50 15.96 5.23 -13.64
C ASN A 50 15.56 5.61 -15.07
N SER A 51 14.68 4.83 -15.71
CA SER A 51 14.14 5.15 -17.03
C SER A 51 13.20 6.37 -16.95
N ILE A 52 12.41 6.50 -15.88
CA ILE A 52 11.58 7.68 -15.61
C ILE A 52 12.46 8.94 -15.38
N ASP A 53 13.61 8.81 -14.72
CA ASP A 53 14.53 9.95 -14.56
C ASP A 53 15.11 10.43 -15.91
N GLU A 54 15.36 9.52 -16.87
CA GLU A 54 15.69 9.89 -18.25
C GLU A 54 14.54 10.62 -18.93
N ALA A 55 13.30 10.19 -18.68
CA ALA A 55 12.11 10.83 -19.20
C ALA A 55 11.89 12.23 -18.61
N LEU A 56 12.10 12.41 -17.30
CA LEU A 56 12.08 13.73 -16.64
C LEU A 56 13.16 14.67 -17.19
N GLY A 57 14.28 14.11 -17.66
CA GLY A 57 15.33 14.84 -18.37
C GLY A 57 14.96 15.19 -19.83
N GLY A 58 13.86 14.67 -20.34
CA GLY A 58 13.39 14.87 -21.72
C GLY A 58 14.10 13.98 -22.76
N TYR A 59 14.70 12.87 -22.32
CA TYR A 59 15.49 11.99 -23.18
C TYR A 59 14.85 10.62 -23.44
N CYS A 60 13.74 10.30 -22.78
CA CYS A 60 13.04 9.02 -22.89
C CYS A 60 11.54 9.27 -23.00
N ASP A 61 10.86 8.56 -23.92
CA ASP A 61 9.41 8.59 -24.11
C ASP A 61 8.80 7.18 -24.23
N GLU A 62 9.64 6.13 -24.21
CA GLU A 62 9.18 4.75 -24.28
C GLU A 62 9.92 3.87 -23.27
N ILE A 63 9.15 3.15 -22.44
CA ILE A 63 9.66 2.22 -21.44
C ILE A 63 8.91 0.89 -21.60
N ALA A 64 9.63 -0.23 -21.67
CA ALA A 64 9.07 -1.56 -21.72
C ALA A 64 9.56 -2.41 -20.54
N VAL A 65 8.62 -3.01 -19.81
CA VAL A 65 8.87 -3.92 -18.69
C VAL A 65 8.36 -5.31 -19.04
N THR A 66 9.17 -6.33 -18.88
CA THR A 66 8.81 -7.71 -19.19
C THR A 66 9.11 -8.62 -18.00
N ILE A 67 8.08 -9.35 -17.58
CA ILE A 67 8.25 -10.49 -16.67
C ILE A 67 8.55 -11.70 -17.56
N ASN A 68 9.75 -12.25 -17.44
CA ASN A 68 10.19 -13.38 -18.27
C ASN A 68 9.68 -14.73 -17.72
N GLU A 69 9.72 -15.78 -18.55
CA GLU A 69 9.27 -17.14 -18.20
C GLU A 69 9.95 -17.70 -16.94
N ASP A 70 11.18 -17.30 -16.67
CA ASP A 70 11.98 -17.73 -15.51
C ASP A 70 11.88 -16.81 -14.29
N ASN A 71 10.88 -15.92 -14.27
CA ASN A 71 10.71 -14.87 -13.27
C ASN A 71 11.88 -13.89 -13.15
N SER A 72 12.68 -13.71 -14.20
CA SER A 72 13.54 -12.54 -14.33
C SER A 72 12.74 -11.35 -14.87
N ILE A 73 13.22 -10.14 -14.62
CA ILE A 73 12.63 -8.90 -15.15
C ILE A 73 13.56 -8.29 -16.18
N THR A 74 13.00 -7.86 -17.31
CA THR A 74 13.68 -7.03 -18.30
C THR A 74 13.01 -5.67 -18.36
N THR A 75 13.79 -4.60 -18.18
CA THR A 75 13.35 -3.22 -18.39
C THR A 75 14.17 -2.61 -19.51
N LYS A 76 13.52 -2.05 -20.52
CA LYS A 76 14.14 -1.34 -21.66
C LYS A 76 13.60 0.08 -21.71
N ASP A 77 14.48 1.05 -21.89
CA ASP A 77 14.13 2.44 -22.21
C ASP A 77 14.82 2.88 -23.53
N ASN A 78 14.32 3.97 -24.09
CA ASN A 78 14.92 4.62 -25.25
C ASN A 78 15.67 5.92 -24.88
N GLY A 79 16.17 6.03 -23.65
CA GLY A 79 16.93 7.17 -23.14
C GLY A 79 18.32 7.32 -23.77
N ARG A 80 19.19 8.10 -23.13
CA ARG A 80 20.57 8.36 -23.63
C ARG A 80 21.52 7.15 -23.53
N GLY A 81 21.15 6.13 -22.75
CA GLY A 81 22.03 5.03 -22.36
C GLY A 81 23.08 5.41 -21.30
N ILE A 82 23.36 4.54 -20.37
CA ILE A 82 24.38 4.74 -19.33
C ILE A 82 25.75 4.92 -19.99
N PRO A 83 26.60 5.89 -19.56
CA PRO A 83 27.97 6.04 -20.09
C PRO A 83 28.80 4.78 -19.89
N VAL A 84 29.55 4.36 -20.94
CA VAL A 84 30.37 3.15 -20.94
C VAL A 84 31.89 3.42 -20.93
N GLY A 85 32.26 4.70 -21.06
CA GLY A 85 33.68 5.11 -21.02
C GLY A 85 34.33 4.82 -19.66
N ILE A 86 35.66 4.78 -19.64
CA ILE A 86 36.45 4.49 -18.43
C ILE A 86 36.31 5.66 -17.43
N HIS A 87 35.85 5.37 -16.21
CA HIS A 87 35.78 6.33 -15.13
C HIS A 87 37.18 6.62 -14.58
N LYS A 88 37.61 7.89 -14.65
CA LYS A 88 38.98 8.33 -14.38
C LYS A 88 39.52 7.93 -12.99
N LYS A 89 38.67 7.90 -11.97
CA LYS A 89 39.04 7.61 -10.59
C LYS A 89 39.04 6.10 -10.30
N GLU A 90 38.03 5.38 -10.84
CA GLU A 90 37.81 3.98 -10.52
C GLU A 90 38.57 3.02 -11.48
N GLY A 91 38.98 3.48 -12.66
CA GLY A 91 39.74 2.68 -13.63
C GLY A 91 38.93 1.62 -14.38
N VAL A 92 37.62 1.54 -14.14
CA VAL A 92 36.66 0.65 -14.82
C VAL A 92 35.61 1.48 -15.58
N SER A 93 34.73 0.83 -16.35
CA SER A 93 33.68 1.56 -17.08
C SER A 93 32.74 2.29 -16.14
N ALA A 94 32.19 3.43 -16.59
CA ALA A 94 31.17 4.16 -15.81
C ALA A 94 29.93 3.27 -15.58
N LEU A 95 29.57 2.39 -16.53
CA LEU A 95 28.52 1.39 -16.34
C LEU A 95 28.82 0.48 -15.14
N GLU A 96 30.03 -0.05 -15.05
CA GLU A 96 30.44 -0.90 -13.94
C GLU A 96 30.41 -0.15 -12.61
N VAL A 97 30.85 1.11 -12.60
CA VAL A 97 30.79 1.96 -11.39
C VAL A 97 29.36 2.12 -10.91
N VAL A 98 28.42 2.45 -11.80
CA VAL A 98 26.99 2.63 -11.47
C VAL A 98 26.36 1.34 -10.95
N MET A 99 26.73 0.20 -11.54
CA MET A 99 26.16 -1.11 -11.18
C MET A 99 26.77 -1.72 -9.91
N THR A 100 28.02 -1.35 -9.54
CA THR A 100 28.75 -2.03 -8.46
C THR A 100 29.14 -1.14 -7.28
N LYS A 101 28.95 0.17 -7.38
CA LYS A 101 29.33 1.09 -6.28
C LYS A 101 28.11 1.76 -5.68
N ILE A 102 28.01 1.70 -4.36
CA ILE A 102 27.02 2.48 -3.60
C ILE A 102 27.46 3.95 -3.60
N GLY A 103 26.49 4.86 -3.81
CA GLY A 103 26.76 6.30 -3.87
C GLY A 103 27.42 6.74 -5.18
N ALA A 104 27.27 5.96 -6.26
CA ALA A 104 27.71 6.32 -7.59
C ALA A 104 26.53 6.58 -8.53
N GLY A 105 26.65 7.60 -9.39
CA GLY A 105 25.62 7.91 -10.40
C GLY A 105 25.76 9.30 -10.97
N GLY A 106 25.22 9.53 -12.17
CA GLY A 106 25.21 10.84 -12.85
C GLY A 106 24.26 11.84 -12.24
N LYS A 107 23.38 11.41 -11.34
CA LYS A 107 22.33 12.25 -10.69
C LYS A 107 22.89 13.19 -9.60
N PHE A 108 24.15 13.05 -9.22
CA PHE A 108 24.86 14.01 -8.37
C PHE A 108 25.28 15.28 -9.13
N ASP A 109 25.27 15.25 -10.47
CA ASP A 109 25.56 16.38 -11.32
C ASP A 109 24.26 17.09 -11.72
N LYS A 110 24.06 18.32 -11.20
CA LYS A 110 22.86 19.14 -11.44
C LYS A 110 22.73 19.62 -12.88
N ASP A 111 23.84 19.66 -13.63
CA ASP A 111 23.80 20.02 -15.04
C ASP A 111 23.22 18.87 -15.89
N SER A 112 23.40 17.65 -15.44
CA SER A 112 22.91 16.45 -16.10
C SER A 112 21.46 16.09 -15.74
N TYR A 113 21.03 16.36 -14.48
CA TYR A 113 19.67 16.10 -13.99
C TYR A 113 19.23 17.21 -13.03
N LYS A 114 18.31 18.06 -13.48
CA LYS A 114 17.72 19.13 -12.63
C LYS A 114 16.78 18.59 -11.57
N VAL A 115 16.07 17.53 -11.91
CA VAL A 115 15.11 16.83 -11.04
C VAL A 115 15.29 15.32 -11.27
N SER A 116 15.37 14.54 -10.22
CA SER A 116 15.39 13.08 -10.30
C SER A 116 14.76 12.45 -9.07
N GLY A 117 14.20 11.24 -9.21
CA GLY A 117 13.74 10.40 -8.10
C GLY A 117 14.90 9.67 -7.42
N GLY A 118 15.91 9.30 -8.19
CA GLY A 118 17.11 8.60 -7.71
C GLY A 118 18.16 9.57 -7.17
N LEU A 119 18.26 9.71 -5.84
CA LEU A 119 19.13 10.70 -5.19
C LEU A 119 20.37 10.10 -4.54
N HIS A 120 20.31 8.87 -4.11
CA HIS A 120 21.32 8.28 -3.25
C HIS A 120 22.38 7.49 -4.00
N GLY A 121 22.19 7.25 -5.31
CA GLY A 121 23.10 6.42 -6.13
C GLY A 121 23.19 4.98 -5.65
N VAL A 122 22.11 4.43 -5.12
CA VAL A 122 22.08 3.09 -4.54
C VAL A 122 21.10 2.12 -5.23
N GLY A 123 20.10 2.62 -5.95
CA GLY A 123 18.99 1.81 -6.46
C GLY A 123 19.44 0.62 -7.31
N VAL A 124 20.00 0.88 -8.50
CA VAL A 124 20.39 -0.19 -9.41
C VAL A 124 21.55 -1.04 -8.87
N SER A 125 22.43 -0.47 -8.05
CA SER A 125 23.48 -1.24 -7.39
C SER A 125 22.93 -2.19 -6.33
N CYS A 126 21.85 -1.80 -5.62
CA CYS A 126 21.11 -2.71 -4.75
C CYS A 126 20.43 -3.83 -5.53
N VAL A 127 19.77 -3.52 -6.67
CA VAL A 127 19.19 -4.54 -7.54
C VAL A 127 20.25 -5.55 -7.96
N ASN A 128 21.42 -5.10 -8.38
CA ASN A 128 22.55 -5.98 -8.75
C ASN A 128 23.01 -6.83 -7.56
N ALA A 129 23.19 -6.23 -6.38
CA ALA A 129 23.63 -6.97 -5.18
C ALA A 129 22.63 -8.06 -4.75
N LEU A 130 21.32 -7.83 -4.96
CA LEU A 130 20.24 -8.73 -4.55
C LEU A 130 19.77 -9.65 -5.68
N SER A 131 20.45 -9.63 -6.82
CA SER A 131 20.19 -10.51 -7.97
C SER A 131 21.20 -11.66 -8.05
N GLU A 132 20.69 -12.84 -8.37
CA GLU A 132 21.53 -13.99 -8.73
C GLU A 132 22.37 -13.66 -9.96
N GLN A 133 21.75 -13.04 -10.96
CA GLN A 133 22.37 -12.56 -12.18
C GLN A 133 21.73 -11.25 -12.63
N LEU A 134 22.52 -10.32 -13.14
CA LEU A 134 22.07 -9.11 -13.80
C LEU A 134 22.89 -8.91 -15.07
N THR A 135 22.21 -8.55 -16.18
CA THR A 135 22.85 -8.14 -17.43
C THR A 135 22.36 -6.74 -17.79
N ALA A 136 23.31 -5.84 -18.01
CA ALA A 136 23.05 -4.50 -18.50
C ALA A 136 23.52 -4.38 -19.95
N THR A 137 22.60 -4.05 -20.86
CA THR A 137 22.87 -3.77 -22.27
C THR A 137 22.61 -2.29 -22.51
N VAL A 138 23.59 -1.59 -23.08
CA VAL A 138 23.52 -0.16 -23.34
C VAL A 138 23.65 0.11 -24.84
N TYR A 139 22.69 0.82 -25.38
CA TYR A 139 22.67 1.31 -26.76
C TYR A 139 23.17 2.76 -26.76
N ARG A 140 24.41 2.96 -27.19
CA ARG A 140 25.05 4.28 -27.13
C ARG A 140 26.18 4.41 -28.14
N ASP A 141 26.31 5.60 -28.74
CA ASP A 141 27.38 5.98 -29.68
C ASP A 141 27.49 5.00 -30.88
N GLY A 142 26.34 4.56 -31.39
CA GLY A 142 26.25 3.65 -32.54
C GLY A 142 26.60 2.19 -32.24
N LYS A 143 26.78 1.83 -30.98
CA LYS A 143 27.19 0.49 -30.53
C LYS A 143 26.26 -0.08 -29.48
N VAL A 144 26.26 -1.40 -29.38
CA VAL A 144 25.61 -2.15 -28.31
C VAL A 144 26.70 -2.66 -27.36
N TRP A 145 26.61 -2.21 -26.12
CA TRP A 145 27.52 -2.56 -25.04
C TRP A 145 26.83 -3.49 -24.06
N GLU A 146 27.51 -4.48 -23.54
CA GLU A 146 26.97 -5.44 -22.59
C GLU A 146 27.94 -5.72 -21.46
N GLN A 147 27.41 -5.85 -20.25
CA GLN A 147 28.15 -6.33 -19.09
C GLN A 147 27.24 -7.17 -18.20
N THR A 148 27.75 -8.31 -17.73
CA THR A 148 27.03 -9.24 -16.87
C THR A 148 27.61 -9.25 -15.47
N TYR A 149 26.74 -9.38 -14.50
CA TYR A 149 27.05 -9.34 -13.08
C TYR A 149 26.44 -10.56 -12.37
N GLN A 150 27.06 -10.97 -11.28
CA GLN A 150 26.56 -12.00 -10.39
C GLN A 150 26.66 -11.50 -8.95
N ARG A 151 25.53 -11.41 -8.25
CA ARG A 151 25.48 -11.01 -6.83
C ARG A 151 26.28 -9.74 -6.55
N GLY A 152 26.12 -8.73 -7.39
CA GLY A 152 26.78 -7.44 -7.27
C GLY A 152 28.20 -7.35 -7.82
N LYS A 153 28.77 -8.42 -8.36
CA LYS A 153 30.16 -8.46 -8.91
C LYS A 153 30.13 -8.59 -10.41
N ALA A 154 30.92 -7.78 -11.11
CA ALA A 154 31.10 -7.90 -12.55
C ALA A 154 31.84 -9.23 -12.87
N LEU A 155 31.31 -9.99 -13.84
CA LEU A 155 31.95 -11.23 -14.29
C LEU A 155 33.05 -10.96 -15.30
N GLU A 156 32.91 -9.94 -16.12
CA GLU A 156 33.85 -9.53 -17.16
C GLU A 156 33.73 -8.00 -17.37
N PRO A 157 34.75 -7.35 -17.95
CA PRO A 157 34.66 -5.95 -18.34
C PRO A 157 33.54 -5.74 -19.39
N VAL A 158 33.03 -4.51 -19.47
CA VAL A 158 32.05 -4.14 -20.51
C VAL A 158 32.62 -4.43 -21.89
N LYS A 159 31.82 -5.05 -22.77
CA LYS A 159 32.21 -5.43 -24.14
C LYS A 159 31.21 -4.89 -25.15
N THR A 160 31.69 -4.63 -26.38
CA THR A 160 30.83 -4.33 -27.51
C THR A 160 30.32 -5.65 -28.09
N VAL A 161 29.00 -5.80 -28.22
CA VAL A 161 28.35 -7.02 -28.73
C VAL A 161 27.68 -6.80 -30.08
N GLY A 162 27.55 -5.55 -30.54
CA GLY A 162 26.96 -5.21 -31.82
C GLY A 162 27.00 -3.73 -32.12
N GLU A 163 26.34 -3.35 -33.23
CA GLU A 163 26.08 -1.97 -33.65
C GLU A 163 24.58 -1.74 -33.65
N SER A 164 24.14 -0.54 -33.29
CA SER A 164 22.72 -0.13 -33.30
C SER A 164 22.61 1.37 -33.48
N SER A 165 21.61 1.80 -34.22
CA SER A 165 21.21 3.20 -34.30
C SER A 165 20.32 3.66 -33.16
N GLU A 166 19.83 2.72 -32.32
CA GLU A 166 19.02 3.02 -31.13
C GLU A 166 19.90 3.60 -30.02
N THR A 167 19.26 4.31 -29.11
CA THR A 167 19.83 4.71 -27.82
C THR A 167 18.96 4.13 -26.70
N GLY A 168 19.54 3.97 -25.50
CA GLY A 168 18.80 3.50 -24.34
C GLY A 168 19.55 2.53 -23.45
N THR A 169 18.86 2.06 -22.43
CA THR A 169 19.38 1.05 -21.52
C THR A 169 18.40 -0.12 -21.42
N LEU A 170 18.93 -1.34 -21.41
CA LEU A 170 18.18 -2.55 -21.12
C LEU A 170 18.85 -3.25 -19.95
N VAL A 171 18.06 -3.48 -18.90
CA VAL A 171 18.52 -4.20 -17.70
C VAL A 171 17.66 -5.44 -17.53
N THR A 172 18.30 -6.61 -17.51
CA THR A 172 17.65 -7.87 -17.16
C THR A 172 18.25 -8.39 -15.86
N PHE A 173 17.41 -8.69 -14.87
CA PHE A 173 17.87 -9.18 -13.59
C PHE A 173 16.98 -10.32 -13.05
N LYS A 174 17.60 -11.24 -12.31
CA LYS A 174 16.94 -12.37 -11.65
C LYS A 174 17.16 -12.29 -10.14
N PRO A 175 16.09 -12.22 -9.33
CA PRO A 175 16.21 -12.16 -7.87
C PRO A 175 16.95 -13.36 -7.28
N ASP A 176 17.82 -13.12 -6.30
CA ASP A 176 18.61 -14.18 -5.66
C ASP A 176 17.77 -14.99 -4.67
N ALA A 177 17.70 -16.30 -4.89
CA ALA A 177 17.00 -17.26 -4.03
C ALA A 177 17.53 -17.32 -2.59
N GLU A 178 18.78 -16.91 -2.35
CA GLU A 178 19.34 -16.85 -0.99
C GLU A 178 18.77 -15.67 -0.18
N ILE A 179 18.28 -14.63 -0.85
CA ILE A 179 17.71 -13.42 -0.24
C ILE A 179 16.18 -13.54 -0.19
N PHE A 180 15.54 -13.81 -1.33
CA PHE A 180 14.09 -13.90 -1.45
C PHE A 180 13.62 -15.34 -1.25
N ILE A 181 13.65 -15.78 0.02
CA ILE A 181 13.32 -17.17 0.40
C ILE A 181 11.82 -17.43 0.46
N GLN A 182 10.98 -16.39 0.66
CA GLN A 182 9.54 -16.53 0.79
C GLN A 182 8.85 -16.63 -0.57
N THR A 183 9.23 -15.77 -1.50
CA THR A 183 8.71 -15.77 -2.87
C THR A 183 9.71 -15.10 -3.81
N ARG A 184 9.66 -15.51 -5.09
CA ARG A 184 10.37 -14.87 -6.21
C ARG A 184 9.43 -14.61 -7.37
N GLU A 185 8.13 -14.80 -7.13
CA GLU A 185 7.10 -14.58 -8.15
C GLU A 185 6.61 -13.15 -8.13
N TYR A 186 6.67 -12.50 -9.27
CA TYR A 186 6.15 -11.16 -9.46
C TYR A 186 4.64 -11.18 -9.71
N SER A 187 3.91 -10.26 -9.09
CA SER A 187 2.51 -10.00 -9.43
C SER A 187 2.45 -9.04 -10.61
N TYR A 188 1.86 -9.52 -11.72
CA TYR A 188 1.62 -8.69 -12.90
C TYR A 188 0.74 -7.50 -12.55
N GLU A 189 -0.32 -7.72 -11.77
CA GLU A 189 -1.28 -6.70 -11.36
C GLU A 189 -0.60 -5.57 -10.58
N THR A 190 0.25 -5.92 -9.62
CA THR A 190 1.00 -4.95 -8.81
C THR A 190 1.93 -4.10 -9.68
N LEU A 191 2.66 -4.72 -10.61
CA LEU A 191 3.56 -4.00 -11.52
C LEU A 191 2.77 -3.17 -12.55
N SER A 192 1.69 -3.71 -13.12
CA SER A 192 0.82 -3.01 -14.07
C SER A 192 0.24 -1.73 -13.47
N LEU A 193 -0.27 -1.80 -12.22
CA LEU A 193 -0.77 -0.62 -11.51
C LEU A 193 0.32 0.45 -11.34
N ARG A 194 1.54 0.06 -10.99
CA ARG A 194 2.65 1.02 -10.86
C ARG A 194 3.04 1.64 -12.20
N MET A 195 3.05 0.87 -13.29
CA MET A 195 3.33 1.38 -14.64
C MET A 195 2.26 2.38 -15.08
N ARG A 196 0.98 2.09 -14.81
CA ARG A 196 -0.14 2.98 -15.07
C ARG A 196 -0.03 4.29 -14.28
N GLU A 197 0.29 4.22 -13.00
CA GLU A 197 0.53 5.37 -12.12
C GLU A 197 1.65 6.27 -12.68
N LEU A 198 2.77 5.68 -13.08
CA LEU A 198 3.90 6.40 -13.67
C LEU A 198 3.55 7.06 -15.01
N ALA A 199 2.72 6.43 -15.83
CA ALA A 199 2.24 7.03 -17.07
C ALA A 199 1.36 8.27 -16.81
N TYR A 200 0.49 8.24 -15.79
CA TYR A 200 -0.29 9.41 -15.38
C TYR A 200 0.57 10.55 -14.82
N LEU A 201 1.62 10.22 -14.07
CA LEU A 201 2.53 11.23 -13.49
C LEU A 201 3.47 11.86 -14.52
N ASN A 202 3.59 11.26 -15.72
CA ASN A 202 4.51 11.70 -16.77
C ASN A 202 3.78 11.74 -18.13
N LYS A 203 3.14 12.85 -18.42
CA LYS A 203 2.38 13.06 -19.67
C LYS A 203 3.22 12.73 -20.90
N GLY A 204 2.67 11.97 -21.83
CA GLY A 204 3.29 11.65 -23.11
C GLY A 204 4.31 10.51 -23.10
N ILE A 205 4.56 9.86 -21.95
CA ILE A 205 5.41 8.68 -21.88
C ILE A 205 4.57 7.43 -22.12
N THR A 206 5.05 6.56 -23.00
CA THR A 206 4.48 5.24 -23.26
C THR A 206 5.17 4.20 -22.37
N ILE A 207 4.42 3.51 -21.53
CA ILE A 207 4.94 2.43 -20.69
C ILE A 207 4.19 1.15 -21.00
N THR A 208 4.91 0.11 -21.43
CA THR A 208 4.35 -1.21 -21.73
C THR A 208 4.83 -2.23 -20.72
N ILE A 209 3.90 -3.04 -20.19
CA ILE A 209 4.24 -4.20 -19.36
C ILE A 209 3.74 -5.48 -20.04
N THR A 210 4.58 -6.51 -20.09
CA THR A 210 4.27 -7.81 -20.70
C THR A 210 4.64 -8.94 -19.75
N ASP A 211 3.73 -9.91 -19.56
CA ASP A 211 3.99 -11.14 -18.81
C ASP A 211 4.19 -12.30 -19.79
N ARG A 212 5.39 -12.87 -19.81
CA ARG A 212 5.75 -13.99 -20.69
C ARG A 212 5.70 -15.35 -20.01
N ARG A 213 5.24 -15.43 -18.77
CA ARG A 213 5.20 -16.70 -18.04
C ARG A 213 4.16 -17.64 -18.58
N GLU A 214 2.98 -17.10 -18.91
CA GLU A 214 1.87 -17.88 -19.45
C GLU A 214 1.23 -17.13 -20.62
N LYS A 215 0.74 -17.89 -21.61
CA LYS A 215 -0.04 -17.34 -22.72
C LYS A 215 -1.51 -17.35 -22.37
N GLU A 216 -2.21 -16.31 -22.79
CA GLU A 216 -3.66 -16.26 -22.71
C GLU A 216 -4.31 -17.27 -23.68
N GLU A 217 -5.61 -17.47 -23.56
CA GLU A 217 -6.40 -18.34 -24.49
C GLU A 217 -6.29 -17.91 -25.97
N SER A 218 -6.00 -16.63 -26.21
CA SER A 218 -5.70 -16.05 -27.53
C SER A 218 -4.41 -16.60 -28.16
N GLY A 219 -3.50 -17.17 -27.35
CA GLY A 219 -2.14 -17.58 -27.72
C GLY A 219 -1.11 -16.46 -27.63
N GLU A 220 -1.53 -15.24 -27.25
CA GLU A 220 -0.66 -14.09 -27.01
C GLU A 220 -0.26 -14.00 -25.52
N PHE A 221 0.77 -13.23 -25.21
CA PHE A 221 1.14 -12.93 -23.82
C PHE A 221 0.29 -11.79 -23.29
N LYS A 222 -0.02 -11.83 -21.99
CA LYS A 222 -0.70 -10.73 -21.31
C LYS A 222 0.17 -9.47 -21.39
N SER A 223 -0.37 -8.40 -21.99
CA SER A 223 0.36 -7.15 -22.20
C SER A 223 -0.57 -5.96 -22.12
N GLU A 224 -0.13 -4.91 -21.41
CA GLU A 224 -0.85 -3.64 -21.33
C GLU A 224 0.10 -2.49 -21.66
N THR A 225 -0.42 -1.49 -22.37
CA THR A 225 0.32 -0.26 -22.70
C THR A 225 -0.40 0.94 -22.13
N PHE A 226 0.31 1.76 -21.39
CA PHE A 226 -0.18 2.97 -20.75
C PHE A 226 0.44 4.20 -21.38
N LEU A 227 -0.42 5.12 -21.78
CA LEU A 227 -0.07 6.46 -22.27
C LEU A 227 -1.12 7.41 -21.74
N SER A 228 -0.72 8.51 -21.12
CA SER A 228 -1.61 9.56 -20.65
C SER A 228 -1.28 10.88 -21.31
N GLU A 229 -2.29 11.50 -21.95
CA GLU A 229 -2.17 12.84 -22.56
C GLU A 229 -2.52 13.96 -21.57
N LYS A 230 -3.47 13.68 -20.64
CA LYS A 230 -3.97 14.66 -19.67
C LYS A 230 -3.36 14.49 -18.26
N GLY A 231 -2.51 13.48 -18.04
CA GLY A 231 -1.75 13.28 -16.81
C GLY A 231 -2.63 13.12 -15.57
N LEU A 232 -2.45 14.00 -14.58
CA LEU A 232 -3.16 13.91 -13.31
C LEU A 232 -4.69 14.00 -13.43
N VAL A 233 -5.22 14.62 -14.48
CA VAL A 233 -6.68 14.66 -14.72
C VAL A 233 -7.21 13.24 -15.00
N GLU A 234 -6.53 12.47 -15.86
CA GLU A 234 -6.90 11.08 -16.14
C GLU A 234 -6.69 10.20 -14.90
N PHE A 235 -5.66 10.51 -14.12
CA PHE A 235 -5.41 9.80 -12.86
C PHE A 235 -6.54 10.02 -11.84
N ILE A 236 -7.07 11.25 -11.71
CA ILE A 236 -8.24 11.54 -10.87
C ILE A 236 -9.46 10.73 -11.35
N HIS A 237 -9.73 10.71 -12.65
CA HIS A 237 -10.84 9.92 -13.20
C HIS A 237 -10.69 8.43 -12.89
N PHE A 238 -9.48 7.89 -12.98
CA PHE A 238 -9.20 6.51 -12.61
C PHE A 238 -9.44 6.23 -11.13
N LEU A 239 -8.97 7.11 -10.24
CA LEU A 239 -9.15 6.96 -8.78
C LEU A 239 -10.60 7.14 -8.33
N ASP A 240 -11.36 7.97 -9.03
CA ASP A 240 -12.72 8.38 -8.67
C ASP A 240 -13.81 7.69 -9.50
N GLU A 241 -13.44 6.70 -10.33
CA GLU A 241 -14.32 5.99 -11.27
C GLU A 241 -15.59 5.43 -10.60
N SER A 242 -15.48 5.03 -9.33
CA SER A 242 -16.59 4.44 -8.56
C SER A 242 -17.35 5.44 -7.68
N ARG A 243 -17.15 6.76 -7.88
CA ARG A 243 -17.77 7.81 -7.08
C ARG A 243 -18.54 8.81 -7.95
N GLU A 244 -19.61 9.35 -7.41
CA GLU A 244 -20.38 10.42 -8.07
C GLU A 244 -19.75 11.78 -7.78
N ALA A 245 -19.26 12.46 -8.82
CA ALA A 245 -18.72 13.80 -8.70
C ALA A 245 -19.83 14.83 -8.43
N ILE A 246 -19.57 15.83 -7.58
CA ILE A 246 -20.50 16.94 -7.31
C ILE A 246 -20.18 18.21 -8.10
N ILE A 247 -19.07 18.24 -8.81
CA ILE A 247 -18.66 19.29 -9.75
C ILE A 247 -18.45 18.67 -11.13
N SER A 248 -18.56 19.47 -12.19
CA SER A 248 -18.58 18.97 -13.57
C SER A 248 -17.23 18.45 -14.06
N ASP A 249 -16.16 19.11 -13.66
CA ASP A 249 -14.81 18.87 -14.17
C ASP A 249 -13.77 18.74 -13.07
N VAL A 250 -12.68 18.04 -13.37
CA VAL A 250 -11.50 17.96 -12.49
C VAL A 250 -10.85 19.34 -12.42
N ILE A 251 -10.62 19.84 -11.22
CA ILE A 251 -9.86 21.06 -10.97
C ILE A 251 -8.38 20.73 -11.17
N ALA A 252 -7.82 21.13 -12.31
CA ALA A 252 -6.40 20.93 -12.62
C ALA A 252 -5.65 22.26 -12.46
N MET A 253 -4.56 22.22 -11.72
CA MET A 253 -3.75 23.38 -11.38
C MET A 253 -2.28 23.05 -11.58
N GLU A 254 -1.57 23.94 -12.29
CA GLU A 254 -0.12 23.82 -12.52
C GLU A 254 0.53 25.18 -12.30
N GLY A 255 1.61 25.22 -11.51
CA GLY A 255 2.32 26.46 -11.21
C GLY A 255 3.67 26.22 -10.55
N GLU A 256 4.41 27.28 -10.35
CA GLU A 256 5.73 27.25 -9.70
C GLU A 256 5.83 28.36 -8.65
N LYS A 257 6.33 28.01 -7.47
CA LYS A 257 6.67 28.98 -6.42
C LYS A 257 8.01 28.63 -5.78
N ASN A 258 8.84 29.63 -5.62
CA ASN A 258 10.18 29.50 -5.02
C ASN A 258 11.06 28.43 -5.71
N GLY A 259 10.93 28.23 -7.02
CA GLY A 259 11.65 27.21 -7.76
C GLY A 259 11.11 25.78 -7.56
N VAL A 260 9.92 25.62 -6.98
CA VAL A 260 9.24 24.33 -6.83
C VAL A 260 8.05 24.28 -7.78
N PRO A 261 8.11 23.49 -8.87
CA PRO A 261 6.96 23.16 -9.68
C PRO A 261 5.94 22.36 -8.87
N VAL A 262 4.69 22.76 -8.95
CA VAL A 262 3.55 22.16 -8.24
C VAL A 262 2.46 21.86 -9.26
N GLU A 263 2.06 20.60 -9.35
CA GLU A 263 0.92 20.16 -10.13
C GLU A 263 -0.11 19.51 -9.19
N VAL A 264 -1.36 19.92 -9.29
CA VAL A 264 -2.46 19.41 -8.50
C VAL A 264 -3.64 19.12 -9.40
N ALA A 265 -4.24 17.95 -9.25
CA ALA A 265 -5.55 17.67 -9.77
C ALA A 265 -6.47 17.22 -8.63
N MET A 266 -7.72 17.70 -8.62
CA MET A 266 -8.65 17.34 -7.56
C MET A 266 -10.12 17.40 -8.04
N ILE A 267 -10.97 16.60 -7.38
CA ILE A 267 -12.41 16.60 -7.59
C ILE A 267 -13.12 16.40 -6.25
N TYR A 268 -14.32 16.99 -6.15
CA TYR A 268 -15.21 16.72 -5.02
C TYR A 268 -16.31 15.76 -5.44
N ASN A 269 -16.61 14.79 -4.58
CA ASN A 269 -17.61 13.74 -4.80
C ASN A 269 -18.55 13.59 -3.60
N THR A 270 -19.52 12.70 -3.73
CA THR A 270 -20.55 12.46 -2.70
C THR A 270 -20.04 11.68 -1.49
N SER A 271 -18.84 11.11 -1.51
CA SER A 271 -18.30 10.30 -0.42
C SER A 271 -18.03 11.10 0.86
N TYR A 272 -17.81 10.40 1.95
CA TYR A 272 -17.49 10.97 3.27
C TYR A 272 -16.01 10.84 3.63
N SER A 273 -15.20 10.29 2.75
CA SER A 273 -13.77 10.07 2.96
C SER A 273 -12.93 11.07 2.18
N GLU A 274 -11.73 11.33 2.68
CA GLU A 274 -10.64 12.04 2.02
C GLU A 274 -9.78 11.00 1.28
N ASN A 275 -9.46 11.24 0.00
CA ASN A 275 -8.59 10.40 -0.81
C ASN A 275 -7.45 11.26 -1.40
N LEU A 276 -6.34 11.36 -0.68
CA LEU A 276 -5.20 12.20 -1.06
C LEU A 276 -3.99 11.36 -1.42
N HIS A 277 -3.45 11.61 -2.60
CA HIS A 277 -2.23 11.01 -3.11
C HIS A 277 -1.17 12.08 -3.28
N SER A 278 0.05 11.82 -2.82
CA SER A 278 1.12 12.81 -2.87
C SER A 278 2.42 12.23 -3.43
N TYR A 279 3.05 12.99 -4.33
CA TYR A 279 4.22 12.58 -5.08
C TYR A 279 5.31 13.64 -5.04
N VAL A 280 6.56 13.18 -4.94
CA VAL A 280 7.76 14.00 -5.06
C VAL A 280 8.67 13.37 -6.08
N ASN A 281 8.94 14.05 -7.21
CA ASN A 281 9.75 13.49 -8.30
C ASN A 281 9.25 12.10 -8.75
N ASN A 282 7.94 11.93 -8.88
CA ASN A 282 7.22 10.69 -9.21
C ASN A 282 7.27 9.58 -8.15
N ILE A 283 7.89 9.81 -7.00
CA ILE A 283 7.91 8.88 -5.87
C ILE A 283 6.65 9.08 -5.05
N ASN A 284 5.93 7.99 -4.78
CA ASN A 284 4.76 8.00 -3.91
C ASN A 284 5.17 8.19 -2.44
N THR A 285 4.76 9.32 -1.87
CA THR A 285 5.02 9.65 -0.46
C THR A 285 3.79 9.33 0.37
N HIS A 286 3.53 8.04 0.59
CA HIS A 286 2.29 7.59 1.25
C HIS A 286 2.15 8.05 2.71
N GLU A 287 3.23 8.38 3.40
CA GLU A 287 3.21 9.04 4.71
C GLU A 287 3.10 10.58 4.59
N GLY A 288 2.98 11.11 3.37
CA GLY A 288 2.84 12.53 3.09
C GLY A 288 4.14 13.32 3.26
N GLY A 289 4.09 14.39 4.02
CA GLY A 289 5.21 15.29 4.26
C GLY A 289 4.86 16.75 4.02
N THR A 290 5.89 17.57 3.86
CA THR A 290 5.78 19.04 3.79
C THR A 290 4.94 19.55 2.61
N HIS A 291 4.98 18.88 1.45
CA HIS A 291 4.17 19.23 0.28
C HIS A 291 2.67 18.96 0.51
N LEU A 292 2.32 17.82 1.13
CA LEU A 292 0.94 17.51 1.49
C LEU A 292 0.42 18.46 2.57
N ALA A 293 1.23 18.79 3.57
CA ALA A 293 0.90 19.80 4.57
C ALA A 293 0.68 21.19 3.94
N GLY A 294 1.50 21.55 2.96
CA GLY A 294 1.34 22.77 2.16
C GLY A 294 0.03 22.81 1.39
N PHE A 295 -0.32 21.70 0.70
CA PHE A 295 -1.59 21.56 -0.01
C PHE A 295 -2.79 21.72 0.94
N ARG A 296 -2.82 20.95 2.04
CA ARG A 296 -3.90 21.03 3.03
C ARG A 296 -4.09 22.44 3.58
N ARG A 297 -2.99 23.14 3.83
CA ARG A 297 -3.02 24.54 4.31
C ARG A 297 -3.57 25.47 3.24
N GLY A 298 -3.06 25.41 2.01
CA GLY A 298 -3.49 26.24 0.89
C GLY A 298 -4.97 26.04 0.58
N LEU A 299 -5.40 24.79 0.43
CA LEU A 299 -6.80 24.42 0.20
C LEU A 299 -7.73 24.99 1.28
N THR A 300 -7.44 24.68 2.55
CA THR A 300 -8.28 25.11 3.68
C THR A 300 -8.37 26.61 3.80
N SER A 301 -7.25 27.33 3.71
CA SER A 301 -7.24 28.79 3.86
C SER A 301 -7.98 29.49 2.72
N THR A 302 -7.84 29.01 1.49
CA THR A 302 -8.49 29.62 0.32
C THR A 302 -10.00 29.37 0.31
N LEU A 303 -10.43 28.12 0.53
CA LEU A 303 -11.87 27.80 0.62
C LEU A 303 -12.54 28.51 1.78
N LYS A 304 -11.87 28.62 2.93
CA LYS A 304 -12.39 29.37 4.08
C LYS A 304 -12.56 30.85 3.74
N LYS A 305 -11.53 31.48 3.16
CA LYS A 305 -11.58 32.88 2.72
C LYS A 305 -12.73 33.14 1.74
N TYR A 306 -12.91 32.25 0.76
CA TYR A 306 -14.00 32.34 -0.20
C TYR A 306 -15.37 32.16 0.46
N ALA A 307 -15.53 31.19 1.33
CA ALA A 307 -16.78 30.91 2.03
C ALA A 307 -17.18 32.07 2.97
N ASP A 308 -16.21 32.68 3.67
CA ASP A 308 -16.44 33.89 4.50
C ASP A 308 -16.86 35.08 3.64
N SER A 309 -16.14 35.36 2.54
CA SER A 309 -16.41 36.52 1.67
C SER A 309 -17.75 36.41 0.91
N SER A 310 -18.18 35.19 0.61
CA SER A 310 -19.43 34.92 -0.09
C SER A 310 -20.68 34.93 0.83
N GLY A 311 -20.51 35.09 2.17
CA GLY A 311 -21.58 35.09 3.14
C GLY A 311 -22.28 33.72 3.33
N LEU A 312 -21.71 32.65 2.76
CA LEU A 312 -22.28 31.30 2.86
C LEU A 312 -22.22 30.73 4.28
N LEU A 313 -21.27 31.24 5.11
CA LEU A 313 -21.06 30.78 6.49
C LEU A 313 -21.87 31.55 7.54
N ASP A 314 -22.54 32.65 7.20
CA ASP A 314 -23.21 33.58 8.16
C ASP A 314 -24.26 32.89 9.05
N LYS A 315 -24.85 31.78 8.59
CA LYS A 315 -25.86 31.02 9.31
C LYS A 315 -25.29 29.90 10.20
N LEU A 316 -23.99 29.63 10.13
CA LEU A 316 -23.38 28.60 10.96
C LEU A 316 -23.13 29.10 12.38
N LYS A 317 -23.50 28.27 13.37
CA LYS A 317 -23.33 28.57 14.81
C LYS A 317 -22.11 27.87 15.42
N PHE A 318 -21.26 27.27 14.62
CA PHE A 318 -20.07 26.54 15.04
C PHE A 318 -18.95 26.68 14.00
N GLU A 319 -17.74 26.44 14.42
CA GLU A 319 -16.52 26.58 13.61
C GLU A 319 -16.33 25.42 12.64
N ILE A 320 -15.90 25.70 11.40
CA ILE A 320 -15.52 24.72 10.41
C ILE A 320 -14.08 24.31 10.69
N ALA A 321 -13.81 23.01 10.77
CA ALA A 321 -12.47 22.45 10.93
C ALA A 321 -11.81 22.23 9.56
N GLY A 322 -10.49 22.14 9.54
CA GLY A 322 -9.74 21.86 8.32
C GLY A 322 -10.14 20.57 7.60
N ASP A 323 -10.56 19.55 8.36
CA ASP A 323 -11.02 18.26 7.83
C ASP A 323 -12.33 18.36 7.06
N ASP A 324 -13.22 19.28 7.46
CA ASP A 324 -14.51 19.47 6.78
C ASP A 324 -14.32 19.92 5.33
N PHE A 325 -13.20 20.62 5.02
CA PHE A 325 -12.84 21.03 3.67
C PHE A 325 -12.32 19.89 2.78
N ARG A 326 -12.02 18.74 3.37
CA ARG A 326 -11.46 17.57 2.67
C ARG A 326 -12.40 16.38 2.60
N GLU A 327 -13.57 16.46 3.23
CA GLU A 327 -14.59 15.41 3.11
C GLU A 327 -15.13 15.34 1.67
N GLY A 328 -15.07 14.16 1.07
CA GLY A 328 -15.44 13.93 -0.32
C GLY A 328 -14.44 14.49 -1.34
N LEU A 329 -13.21 14.77 -0.93
CA LEU A 329 -12.14 15.25 -1.81
C LEU A 329 -11.27 14.07 -2.27
N THR A 330 -11.15 13.88 -3.58
CA THR A 330 -10.07 13.11 -4.20
C THR A 330 -9.07 14.09 -4.81
N ALA A 331 -7.80 14.02 -4.41
CA ALA A 331 -6.77 14.92 -4.93
C ALA A 331 -5.41 14.25 -5.06
N ILE A 332 -4.66 14.68 -6.07
CA ILE A 332 -3.29 14.28 -6.33
C ILE A 332 -2.42 15.53 -6.30
N ILE A 333 -1.34 15.47 -5.53
CA ILE A 333 -0.36 16.52 -5.41
C ILE A 333 0.99 15.99 -5.90
N SER A 334 1.53 16.57 -6.97
CA SER A 334 2.84 16.24 -7.51
C SER A 334 3.75 17.46 -7.46
N VAL A 335 4.91 17.31 -6.83
CA VAL A 335 5.92 18.37 -6.78
C VAL A 335 7.24 17.89 -7.36
N LYS A 336 7.98 18.81 -7.98
CA LYS A 336 9.33 18.57 -8.46
C LYS A 336 10.31 19.34 -7.56
N VAL A 337 11.18 18.62 -6.87
CA VAL A 337 12.13 19.17 -5.90
C VAL A 337 13.55 18.77 -6.32
N GLY A 338 14.45 19.74 -6.49
CA GLY A 338 15.81 19.46 -6.96
C GLY A 338 16.67 18.70 -5.93
N GLU A 339 16.44 18.96 -4.64
CA GLU A 339 17.16 18.30 -3.54
C GLU A 339 16.16 17.83 -2.47
N PRO A 340 15.36 16.78 -2.73
CA PRO A 340 14.38 16.31 -1.76
C PRO A 340 15.06 15.60 -0.58
N GLN A 341 14.62 15.94 0.61
CA GLN A 341 15.04 15.33 1.86
C GLN A 341 13.91 14.43 2.36
N PHE A 342 14.12 13.12 2.31
CA PHE A 342 13.14 12.15 2.78
C PHE A 342 13.47 11.64 4.18
N GLU A 343 12.45 11.27 4.93
CA GLU A 343 12.60 10.53 6.18
C GLU A 343 12.87 9.04 5.84
N GLY A 344 14.14 8.67 5.68
CA GLY A 344 14.57 7.29 5.41
C GLY A 344 14.75 6.93 3.93
N GLN A 345 15.30 5.73 3.70
CA GLN A 345 15.67 5.24 2.36
C GLN A 345 14.46 4.88 1.50
N THR A 346 13.36 4.48 2.09
CA THR A 346 12.11 4.12 1.40
C THR A 346 11.36 5.33 0.85
N LYS A 347 11.81 6.55 1.14
CA LYS A 347 11.32 7.83 0.58
C LYS A 347 9.83 8.09 0.82
N THR A 348 9.26 7.58 1.90
CA THR A 348 7.83 7.60 2.20
C THR A 348 7.28 8.96 2.59
N LYS A 349 8.15 9.86 3.10
CA LYS A 349 7.76 11.17 3.63
C LYS A 349 8.78 12.25 3.29
N LEU A 350 8.30 13.40 2.78
CA LEU A 350 9.16 14.56 2.46
C LEU A 350 9.36 15.45 3.68
N GLY A 351 10.64 15.83 3.95
CA GLY A 351 11.04 16.66 5.09
C GLY A 351 11.37 18.12 4.78
N ASN A 352 11.53 18.51 3.53
CA ASN A 352 11.91 19.87 3.09
C ASN A 352 10.94 20.96 3.59
N ARG A 353 11.30 21.75 4.57
CA ARG A 353 10.42 22.75 5.21
C ARG A 353 9.96 23.85 4.25
N GLU A 354 10.83 24.30 3.35
CA GLU A 354 10.56 25.34 2.35
C GLU A 354 9.44 24.96 1.38
N VAL A 355 9.26 23.66 1.11
CA VAL A 355 8.23 23.15 0.20
C VAL A 355 6.82 23.40 0.74
N THR A 356 6.61 23.40 2.06
CA THR A 356 5.30 23.70 2.66
C THR A 356 4.80 25.08 2.24
N SER A 357 5.65 26.09 2.31
CA SER A 357 5.29 27.47 1.94
C SER A 357 5.07 27.60 0.43
N ALA A 358 5.94 27.00 -0.38
CA ALA A 358 5.85 27.05 -1.83
C ALA A 358 4.54 26.43 -2.33
N VAL A 359 4.21 25.21 -1.87
CA VAL A 359 2.97 24.53 -2.24
C VAL A 359 1.74 25.27 -1.72
N SER A 360 1.75 25.74 -0.47
CA SER A 360 0.62 26.48 0.08
C SER A 360 0.30 27.75 -0.70
N GLN A 361 1.33 28.50 -1.11
CA GLN A 361 1.16 29.72 -1.91
C GLN A 361 0.67 29.40 -3.33
N ALA A 362 1.28 28.40 -3.99
CA ALA A 362 0.88 27.98 -5.33
C ALA A 362 -0.59 27.53 -5.36
N VAL A 363 -0.96 26.64 -4.45
CA VAL A 363 -2.34 26.14 -4.34
C VAL A 363 -3.33 27.26 -4.02
N SER A 364 -2.99 28.18 -3.11
CA SER A 364 -3.88 29.28 -2.76
C SER A 364 -4.17 30.19 -3.94
N GLU A 365 -3.13 30.57 -4.70
CA GLU A 365 -3.28 31.45 -5.87
C GLU A 365 -4.08 30.77 -6.99
N MET A 366 -3.73 29.53 -7.33
CA MET A 366 -4.42 28.80 -8.40
C MET A 366 -5.87 28.49 -8.06
N LEU A 367 -6.14 28.08 -6.81
CA LEU A 367 -7.49 27.78 -6.37
C LEU A 367 -8.35 29.05 -6.25
N GLU A 368 -7.80 30.19 -5.80
CA GLU A 368 -8.51 31.47 -5.76
C GLU A 368 -9.00 31.86 -7.15
N ASN A 369 -8.14 31.78 -8.17
CA ASN A 369 -8.49 32.03 -9.56
C ASN A 369 -9.63 31.07 -10.02
N TYR A 370 -9.48 29.78 -9.77
CA TYR A 370 -10.51 28.79 -10.15
C TYR A 370 -11.89 29.11 -9.53
N LEU A 371 -11.93 29.42 -8.23
CA LEU A 371 -13.16 29.70 -7.52
C LEU A 371 -13.86 30.98 -8.03
N GLU A 372 -13.09 31.99 -8.44
CA GLU A 372 -13.60 33.22 -9.05
C GLU A 372 -14.17 32.97 -10.46
N GLU A 373 -13.49 32.13 -11.25
CA GLU A 373 -13.90 31.78 -12.61
C GLU A 373 -15.10 30.81 -12.62
N ASN A 374 -15.27 29.96 -11.57
CA ASN A 374 -16.28 28.91 -11.48
C ASN A 374 -17.18 29.06 -10.23
N PRO A 375 -17.99 30.12 -10.13
CA PRO A 375 -18.77 30.41 -8.91
C PRO A 375 -19.82 29.36 -8.56
N ASN A 376 -20.29 28.58 -9.54
CA ASN A 376 -21.25 27.49 -9.28
C ASN A 376 -20.57 26.31 -8.58
N ASP A 377 -19.40 25.90 -9.06
CA ASP A 377 -18.60 24.83 -8.46
C ASP A 377 -18.14 25.26 -7.06
N ALA A 378 -17.64 26.49 -6.93
CA ALA A 378 -17.26 27.07 -5.66
C ALA A 378 -18.37 27.01 -4.61
N LYS A 379 -19.60 27.37 -5.01
CA LYS A 379 -20.79 27.29 -4.15
C LYS A 379 -21.11 25.83 -3.77
N THR A 380 -21.03 24.91 -4.72
CA THR A 380 -21.30 23.48 -4.49
C THR A 380 -20.28 22.89 -3.52
N ILE A 381 -18.98 23.19 -3.70
CA ILE A 381 -17.90 22.79 -2.81
C ILE A 381 -18.14 23.31 -1.38
N VAL A 382 -18.43 24.62 -1.24
CA VAL A 382 -18.68 25.20 0.09
C VAL A 382 -19.94 24.60 0.75
N GLN A 383 -20.99 24.28 -0.02
CA GLN A 383 -22.16 23.58 0.52
C GLN A 383 -21.81 22.18 1.04
N LYS A 384 -20.96 21.42 0.33
CA LYS A 384 -20.44 20.12 0.81
C LYS A 384 -19.65 20.29 2.12
N VAL A 385 -18.77 21.30 2.19
CA VAL A 385 -18.02 21.62 3.43
C VAL A 385 -18.95 21.95 4.61
N ILE A 386 -20.00 22.73 4.38
CA ILE A 386 -21.00 23.04 5.40
C ILE A 386 -21.71 21.78 5.90
N LEU A 387 -22.07 20.88 4.98
CA LEU A 387 -22.72 19.61 5.32
C LEU A 387 -21.78 18.71 6.15
N ALA A 388 -20.51 18.62 5.76
CA ALA A 388 -19.48 17.91 6.51
C ALA A 388 -19.31 18.46 7.95
N ALA A 389 -19.23 19.79 8.09
CA ALA A 389 -19.12 20.47 9.37
C ALA A 389 -20.35 20.21 10.27
N GLN A 390 -21.56 20.22 9.69
CA GLN A 390 -22.79 19.88 10.40
C GLN A 390 -22.77 18.43 10.89
N ALA A 391 -22.37 17.49 10.03
CA ALA A 391 -22.26 16.07 10.38
C ALA A 391 -21.22 15.84 11.50
N ARG A 392 -20.05 16.47 11.41
CA ARG A 392 -19.02 16.42 12.47
C ARG A 392 -19.51 17.00 13.79
N HIS A 393 -20.18 18.14 13.76
CA HIS A 393 -20.73 18.75 14.97
C HIS A 393 -21.79 17.85 15.64
N ALA A 394 -22.66 17.23 14.83
CA ALA A 394 -23.64 16.26 15.32
C ALA A 394 -22.95 15.02 15.93
N ALA A 395 -21.90 14.50 15.29
CA ALA A 395 -21.12 13.39 15.79
C ALA A 395 -20.42 13.72 17.12
N LYS A 396 -19.83 14.91 17.24
CA LYS A 396 -19.21 15.37 18.50
C LYS A 396 -20.24 15.43 19.64
N LYS A 397 -21.41 15.99 19.39
CA LYS A 397 -22.50 16.08 20.38
C LYS A 397 -22.98 14.68 20.80
N ALA A 398 -23.11 13.76 19.88
CA ALA A 398 -23.47 12.37 20.17
C ALA A 398 -22.41 11.68 21.04
N ARG A 399 -21.11 11.84 20.73
CA ARG A 399 -19.99 11.32 21.57
C ARG A 399 -20.03 11.87 22.99
N GLU A 400 -20.21 13.17 23.16
CA GLU A 400 -20.26 13.81 24.49
C GLU A 400 -21.42 13.26 25.33
N MET A 401 -22.60 13.01 24.72
CA MET A 401 -23.71 12.37 25.39
C MET A 401 -23.39 10.93 25.83
N VAL A 402 -22.70 10.16 25.00
CA VAL A 402 -22.29 8.79 25.32
C VAL A 402 -21.25 8.78 26.42
N GLN A 403 -20.22 9.64 26.34
CA GLN A 403 -19.19 9.75 27.38
C GLN A 403 -19.78 10.13 28.75
N ARG A 404 -20.74 11.07 28.81
CA ARG A 404 -21.45 11.40 30.05
C ARG A 404 -22.20 10.21 30.65
N LYS A 405 -22.81 9.36 29.81
CA LYS A 405 -23.48 8.12 30.26
C LYS A 405 -22.46 7.06 30.74
N THR A 406 -21.32 6.95 30.09
CA THR A 406 -20.28 5.94 30.43
C THR A 406 -19.55 6.30 31.74
N VAL A 407 -19.32 7.57 32.02
CA VAL A 407 -18.73 8.04 33.29
C VAL A 407 -19.67 7.74 34.47
N MET A 408 -20.98 7.75 34.25
CA MET A 408 -21.97 7.37 35.28
C MET A 408 -22.12 5.85 35.44
N SER A 409 -21.68 5.02 34.49
CA SER A 409 -21.81 3.55 34.51
C SER A 409 -20.48 2.78 34.72
N GLY A 410 -19.39 3.46 35.16
CA GLY A 410 -18.09 2.82 35.43
C GLY A 410 -17.42 2.31 34.15
N GLY A 411 -16.50 3.09 33.59
CA GLY A 411 -15.80 2.80 32.34
C GLY A 411 -15.07 1.46 32.36
N GLY A 412 -15.76 0.40 31.94
CA GLY A 412 -15.23 -0.96 31.80
C GLY A 412 -15.11 -1.37 30.33
N LEU A 413 -14.33 -2.42 30.07
CA LEU A 413 -14.25 -3.11 28.78
C LEU A 413 -15.63 -3.57 28.30
N PRO A 414 -15.86 -3.77 26.99
CA PRO A 414 -17.14 -4.25 26.49
C PRO A 414 -17.55 -5.54 27.21
N GLY A 415 -18.78 -5.62 27.68
CA GLY A 415 -19.26 -6.79 28.43
C GLY A 415 -19.19 -8.11 27.66
N LYS A 416 -19.05 -8.03 26.33
CA LYS A 416 -18.86 -9.18 25.44
C LYS A 416 -17.39 -9.61 25.30
N LEU A 417 -16.43 -8.74 25.59
CA LEU A 417 -15.02 -9.05 25.47
C LEU A 417 -14.62 -10.09 26.53
N SER A 418 -14.12 -11.21 26.07
CA SER A 418 -13.43 -12.18 26.93
C SER A 418 -11.93 -11.91 26.85
N ASP A 419 -11.42 -11.09 27.74
CA ASP A 419 -10.04 -10.60 27.75
C ASP A 419 -9.02 -11.67 28.14
N CYS A 420 -7.72 -11.42 27.86
CA CYS A 420 -6.58 -12.23 28.29
C CYS A 420 -5.94 -11.67 29.56
N SER A 421 -5.05 -12.46 30.15
CA SER A 421 -4.37 -12.09 31.41
C SER A 421 -3.08 -11.33 31.20
N GLU A 422 -2.42 -11.51 30.03
CA GLU A 422 -1.20 -10.81 29.64
C GLU A 422 -1.48 -9.32 29.44
N GLN A 423 -0.53 -8.48 29.77
CA GLN A 423 -0.64 -7.01 29.68
C GLN A 423 0.31 -6.41 28.64
N ASP A 424 1.34 -7.15 28.21
CA ASP A 424 2.20 -6.71 27.11
C ASP A 424 1.47 -6.87 25.78
N PRO A 425 1.11 -5.75 25.10
CA PRO A 425 0.39 -5.81 23.82
C PRO A 425 1.11 -6.63 22.74
N ALA A 426 2.45 -6.70 22.80
CA ALA A 426 3.25 -7.45 21.82
C ALA A 426 3.03 -8.97 21.92
N LEU A 427 2.63 -9.45 23.08
CA LEU A 427 2.35 -10.85 23.36
C LEU A 427 0.85 -11.17 23.26
N CYS A 428 -0.02 -10.16 23.18
CA CYS A 428 -1.48 -10.30 23.19
C CYS A 428 -2.07 -10.32 21.79
N GLU A 429 -3.12 -11.12 21.64
CA GLU A 429 -3.92 -11.18 20.42
C GLU A 429 -5.42 -11.18 20.71
N VAL A 430 -6.21 -10.54 19.85
CA VAL A 430 -7.66 -10.53 19.94
C VAL A 430 -8.28 -11.10 18.67
N PHE A 431 -9.23 -12.03 18.84
CA PHE A 431 -10.03 -12.58 17.77
C PHE A 431 -11.36 -11.85 17.67
N LEU A 432 -11.63 -11.25 16.53
CA LEU A 432 -12.94 -10.73 16.15
C LEU A 432 -13.72 -11.86 15.51
N VAL A 433 -14.70 -12.39 16.23
CA VAL A 433 -15.38 -13.63 15.86
C VAL A 433 -16.80 -13.37 15.41
N GLU A 434 -17.24 -14.01 14.33
CA GLU A 434 -18.60 -13.92 13.84
C GLU A 434 -19.58 -14.62 14.78
N GLY A 435 -20.47 -13.85 15.39
CA GLY A 435 -21.57 -14.34 16.20
C GLY A 435 -21.21 -14.86 17.59
N ASP A 436 -22.24 -14.95 18.43
CA ASP A 436 -22.09 -15.40 19.82
C ASP A 436 -21.81 -16.92 19.91
N SER A 437 -22.28 -17.73 18.94
CA SER A 437 -22.07 -19.18 18.93
C SER A 437 -20.60 -19.54 18.73
N ALA A 438 -20.00 -19.07 17.63
CA ALA A 438 -18.58 -19.27 17.35
C ALA A 438 -17.70 -18.57 18.40
N GLY A 439 -18.11 -17.40 18.90
CA GLY A 439 -17.48 -16.70 20.02
C GLY A 439 -17.46 -17.54 21.31
N GLY A 440 -18.51 -18.29 21.59
CA GLY A 440 -18.59 -19.22 22.72
C GLY A 440 -17.60 -20.38 22.60
N THR A 441 -17.50 -21.00 21.42
CA THR A 441 -16.54 -22.06 21.12
C THR A 441 -15.11 -21.57 21.21
N ALA A 442 -14.82 -20.39 20.59
CA ALA A 442 -13.51 -19.75 20.63
C ALA A 442 -13.08 -19.41 22.07
N LYS A 443 -14.02 -18.91 22.89
CA LYS A 443 -13.77 -18.61 24.31
C LYS A 443 -13.39 -19.85 25.11
N GLN A 444 -13.94 -21.03 24.79
CA GLN A 444 -13.59 -22.28 25.44
C GLN A 444 -12.24 -22.81 24.95
N GLY A 445 -11.95 -22.71 23.66
CA GLY A 445 -10.75 -23.25 23.03
C GLY A 445 -9.49 -22.41 23.22
N ARG A 446 -9.60 -21.11 23.50
CA ARG A 446 -8.48 -20.17 23.55
C ARG A 446 -7.47 -20.42 24.67
N ASP A 447 -6.25 -19.98 24.51
CA ASP A 447 -5.34 -19.75 25.64
C ASP A 447 -5.67 -18.41 26.33
N ARG A 448 -6.16 -18.51 27.56
CA ARG A 448 -6.59 -17.33 28.35
C ARG A 448 -5.45 -16.41 28.76
N ASN A 449 -4.21 -16.86 28.66
CA ASN A 449 -3.07 -16.04 29.05
C ASN A 449 -2.88 -14.89 28.05
N PHE A 450 -2.94 -15.12 26.74
CA PHE A 450 -2.61 -14.12 25.73
C PHE A 450 -3.67 -13.92 24.64
N GLN A 451 -4.74 -14.77 24.59
CA GLN A 451 -5.80 -14.64 23.60
C GLN A 451 -7.07 -14.03 24.18
N ALA A 452 -7.56 -12.97 23.56
CA ALA A 452 -8.86 -12.37 23.85
C ALA A 452 -9.87 -12.70 22.73
N ILE A 453 -11.16 -12.75 23.07
CA ILE A 453 -12.26 -13.01 22.13
C ILE A 453 -13.28 -11.87 22.21
N LEU A 454 -13.59 -11.27 21.06
CA LEU A 454 -14.66 -10.31 20.90
C LEU A 454 -15.67 -10.83 19.86
N PRO A 455 -16.80 -11.39 20.28
CA PRO A 455 -17.85 -11.76 19.34
C PRO A 455 -18.58 -10.52 18.79
N LEU A 456 -18.78 -10.51 17.47
CA LEU A 456 -19.51 -9.47 16.75
C LEU A 456 -20.92 -9.98 16.41
N ARG A 457 -21.95 -9.14 16.53
CA ARG A 457 -23.34 -9.54 16.22
C ARG A 457 -23.62 -9.42 14.72
N GLY A 458 -23.18 -10.42 13.95
CA GLY A 458 -23.45 -10.48 12.51
C GLY A 458 -22.76 -9.38 11.72
N LYS A 459 -23.41 -8.91 10.66
CA LYS A 459 -22.87 -7.90 9.75
C LYS A 459 -22.77 -6.55 10.47
N ILE A 460 -21.54 -6.03 10.61
CA ILE A 460 -21.32 -4.68 11.14
C ILE A 460 -21.77 -3.62 10.13
N LEU A 461 -21.86 -2.37 10.59
CA LEU A 461 -22.23 -1.25 9.73
C LEU A 461 -21.24 -1.10 8.56
N ASN A 462 -21.76 -0.99 7.33
CA ASN A 462 -20.94 -0.61 6.19
C ASN A 462 -20.53 0.88 6.32
N VAL A 463 -19.29 1.09 6.71
CA VAL A 463 -18.75 2.44 6.97
C VAL A 463 -18.46 3.23 5.70
N GLU A 464 -18.40 2.57 4.54
CA GLU A 464 -18.24 3.24 3.24
C GLU A 464 -19.46 4.11 2.91
N LYS A 465 -20.66 3.63 3.27
CA LYS A 465 -21.96 4.31 3.03
C LYS A 465 -22.45 5.15 4.20
N ALA A 466 -21.84 5.03 5.37
CA ALA A 466 -22.37 5.62 6.59
C ALA A 466 -21.73 6.97 6.90
N MET A 467 -22.55 7.95 7.23
CA MET A 467 -22.05 9.21 7.80
C MET A 467 -21.29 8.95 9.10
N GLN A 468 -20.21 9.68 9.32
CA GLN A 468 -19.26 9.49 10.43
C GLN A 468 -19.96 9.38 11.81
N HIS A 469 -20.98 10.18 12.09
CA HIS A 469 -21.71 10.11 13.37
C HIS A 469 -22.39 8.76 13.59
N LYS A 470 -22.96 8.14 12.53
CA LYS A 470 -23.59 6.81 12.60
C LYS A 470 -22.57 5.72 12.86
N VAL A 471 -21.35 5.87 12.32
CA VAL A 471 -20.24 4.95 12.59
C VAL A 471 -19.93 4.91 14.07
N PHE A 472 -19.80 6.06 14.72
CA PHE A 472 -19.50 6.13 16.16
C PHE A 472 -20.69 5.85 17.08
N GLU A 473 -21.93 5.95 16.59
CA GLU A 473 -23.12 5.52 17.32
C GLU A 473 -23.32 3.99 17.26
N ASN A 474 -22.71 3.29 16.29
CA ASN A 474 -22.83 1.85 16.15
C ASN A 474 -22.17 1.12 17.32
N GLU A 475 -22.91 0.21 17.96
CA GLU A 475 -22.47 -0.51 19.16
C GLU A 475 -21.27 -1.42 18.88
N GLU A 476 -21.29 -2.18 17.77
CA GLU A 476 -20.22 -3.12 17.44
C GLU A 476 -18.91 -2.40 17.13
N ILE A 477 -18.98 -1.27 16.40
CA ILE A 477 -17.81 -0.44 16.12
C ILE A 477 -17.24 0.14 17.42
N ARG A 478 -18.08 0.64 18.33
CA ARG A 478 -17.62 1.11 19.64
C ARG A 478 -16.98 0.02 20.48
N ASN A 479 -17.52 -1.20 20.40
CA ASN A 479 -16.94 -2.35 21.09
C ASN A 479 -15.53 -2.67 20.57
N ILE A 480 -15.31 -2.57 19.24
CA ILE A 480 -13.98 -2.76 18.65
C ILE A 480 -13.00 -1.68 19.16
N TYR A 481 -13.36 -0.38 19.09
CA TYR A 481 -12.53 0.71 19.62
C TYR A 481 -12.17 0.51 21.10
N THR A 482 -13.18 0.19 21.91
CA THR A 482 -12.98 0.01 23.36
C THR A 482 -12.13 -1.23 23.67
N ALA A 483 -12.34 -2.33 22.94
CA ALA A 483 -11.55 -3.55 23.11
C ALA A 483 -10.09 -3.33 22.74
N LEU A 484 -9.83 -2.67 21.62
CA LEU A 484 -8.47 -2.36 21.16
C LEU A 484 -7.77 -1.32 22.05
N GLY A 485 -8.52 -0.52 22.81
CA GLY A 485 -7.98 0.53 23.66
C GLY A 485 -7.54 1.79 22.91
N VAL A 486 -7.78 1.86 21.62
CA VAL A 486 -7.38 3.01 20.79
C VAL A 486 -8.45 4.10 20.78
N THR A 487 -8.02 5.34 20.62
CA THR A 487 -8.89 6.51 20.46
C THR A 487 -8.51 7.24 19.19
N ILE A 488 -9.50 7.82 18.51
CA ILE A 488 -9.26 8.70 17.38
C ILE A 488 -8.98 10.11 17.90
N GLY A 489 -7.98 10.74 17.33
CA GLY A 489 -7.54 12.09 17.61
C GLY A 489 -6.38 12.13 18.60
N THR A 490 -5.25 12.63 18.13
CA THR A 490 -4.12 13.09 18.92
C THR A 490 -4.18 14.61 19.07
N GLU A 491 -3.25 15.20 19.83
CA GLU A 491 -3.14 16.67 19.92
C GLU A 491 -2.74 17.30 18.57
N GLU A 492 -2.04 16.54 17.72
CA GLU A 492 -1.51 17.00 16.44
C GLU A 492 -2.43 16.70 15.26
N ASP A 493 -3.18 15.58 15.29
CA ASP A 493 -4.10 15.15 14.23
C ASP A 493 -5.40 14.58 14.81
N SER A 494 -6.52 15.19 14.43
CA SER A 494 -7.85 14.80 14.91
C SER A 494 -8.31 13.42 14.39
N LYS A 495 -7.67 12.87 13.37
CA LYS A 495 -7.97 11.56 12.76
C LYS A 495 -6.97 10.46 13.11
N ALA A 496 -5.76 10.81 13.54
CA ALA A 496 -4.73 9.83 13.87
C ALA A 496 -5.14 8.93 15.05
N LEU A 497 -4.74 7.66 14.99
CA LEU A 497 -4.94 6.72 16.07
C LEU A 497 -3.86 6.88 17.15
N ASN A 498 -4.26 6.85 18.41
CA ASN A 498 -3.30 6.74 19.50
C ASN A 498 -2.89 5.26 19.68
N LEU A 499 -1.83 4.84 18.98
CA LEU A 499 -1.32 3.48 19.03
C LEU A 499 -0.62 3.12 20.35
N GLU A 500 -0.18 4.09 21.15
CA GLU A 500 0.45 3.84 22.45
C GLU A 500 -0.48 3.11 23.43
N LYS A 501 -1.80 3.23 23.22
CA LYS A 501 -2.82 2.58 24.04
C LYS A 501 -3.33 1.27 23.46
N LEU A 502 -2.78 0.83 22.32
CA LEU A 502 -3.17 -0.41 21.68
C LEU A 502 -2.91 -1.60 22.60
N ARG A 503 -3.92 -2.44 22.79
CA ARG A 503 -3.89 -3.55 23.76
C ARG A 503 -3.45 -4.88 23.14
N TYR A 504 -3.50 -5.01 21.83
CA TYR A 504 -3.20 -6.26 21.12
C TYR A 504 -2.43 -5.93 19.84
N HIS A 505 -1.24 -6.49 19.68
CA HIS A 505 -0.46 -6.36 18.44
C HIS A 505 -0.82 -7.41 17.38
N LYS A 506 -1.82 -8.26 17.66
CA LYS A 506 -2.48 -9.10 16.65
C LYS A 506 -3.99 -8.99 16.79
N VAL A 507 -4.63 -8.52 15.74
CA VAL A 507 -6.08 -8.47 15.60
C VAL A 507 -6.46 -9.47 14.51
N VAL A 508 -7.09 -10.55 14.89
CA VAL A 508 -7.39 -11.68 14.01
C VAL A 508 -8.87 -11.68 13.66
N ILE A 509 -9.19 -11.51 12.39
CA ILE A 509 -10.55 -11.62 11.86
C ILE A 509 -10.82 -13.12 11.65
N MET A 510 -11.84 -13.65 12.32
CA MET A 510 -12.21 -15.05 12.28
C MET A 510 -13.71 -15.19 11.99
N CYS A 511 -14.02 -15.40 10.71
CA CYS A 511 -15.38 -15.53 10.17
C CYS A 511 -15.60 -16.94 9.60
N ASP A 512 -16.86 -17.31 9.40
CA ASP A 512 -17.25 -18.55 8.76
C ASP A 512 -16.73 -18.64 7.32
N ALA A 513 -16.51 -19.85 6.82
CA ALA A 513 -16.00 -20.08 5.48
C ALA A 513 -17.12 -20.10 4.43
N ASP A 514 -18.09 -19.21 4.54
CA ASP A 514 -19.22 -19.07 3.64
C ASP A 514 -19.31 -17.63 3.06
N VAL A 515 -20.33 -17.36 2.25
CA VAL A 515 -20.54 -16.07 1.61
C VAL A 515 -20.85 -14.94 2.61
N ASP A 516 -21.53 -15.26 3.71
CA ASP A 516 -21.85 -14.30 4.76
C ASP A 516 -20.61 -13.94 5.58
N GLY A 517 -19.78 -14.93 5.95
CA GLY A 517 -18.52 -14.72 6.64
C GLY A 517 -17.52 -13.92 5.79
N SER A 518 -17.47 -14.19 4.47
CA SER A 518 -16.68 -13.39 3.54
C SER A 518 -17.15 -11.94 3.49
N HIS A 519 -18.47 -11.70 3.51
CA HIS A 519 -19.03 -10.35 3.57
C HIS A 519 -18.72 -9.65 4.90
N ILE A 520 -18.84 -10.34 6.03
CA ILE A 520 -18.50 -9.80 7.36
C ILE A 520 -17.02 -9.43 7.42
N SER A 521 -16.15 -10.30 6.94
CA SER A 521 -14.71 -10.05 6.84
C SER A 521 -14.43 -8.78 6.00
N THR A 522 -15.11 -8.64 4.85
CA THR A 522 -14.99 -7.45 3.99
C THR A 522 -15.45 -6.17 4.70
N LEU A 523 -16.58 -6.22 5.45
CA LEU A 523 -17.05 -5.08 6.24
C LEU A 523 -16.04 -4.67 7.32
N ILE A 524 -15.45 -5.64 8.01
CA ILE A 524 -14.42 -5.41 9.03
C ILE A 524 -13.17 -4.81 8.40
N LEU A 525 -12.72 -5.34 7.25
CA LEU A 525 -11.57 -4.79 6.51
C LEU A 525 -11.85 -3.36 6.02
N THR A 526 -13.07 -3.07 5.52
CA THR A 526 -13.48 -1.72 5.12
C THR A 526 -13.38 -0.76 6.32
N PHE A 527 -13.82 -1.21 7.50
CA PHE A 527 -13.72 -0.41 8.72
C PHE A 527 -12.26 -0.14 9.11
N PHE A 528 -11.39 -1.16 9.12
CA PHE A 528 -9.96 -0.96 9.41
C PHE A 528 -9.30 -0.06 8.38
N PHE A 529 -9.57 -0.25 7.09
CA PHE A 529 -8.99 0.57 6.03
C PHE A 529 -9.40 2.05 6.15
N ARG A 530 -10.67 2.35 6.49
CA ARG A 530 -11.20 3.72 6.55
C ARG A 530 -10.88 4.44 7.86
N TYR A 531 -10.79 3.72 8.98
CA TYR A 531 -10.74 4.33 10.32
C TYR A 531 -9.52 3.93 11.16
N MET A 532 -8.79 2.90 10.77
CA MET A 532 -7.63 2.37 11.50
C MET A 532 -6.56 1.84 10.56
N ARG A 533 -6.28 2.57 9.47
CA ARG A 533 -5.34 2.13 8.44
C ARG A 533 -3.94 1.88 9.00
N GLU A 534 -3.53 2.67 9.98
CA GLU A 534 -2.24 2.53 10.67
C GLU A 534 -2.06 1.13 11.29
N LEU A 535 -3.14 0.44 11.70
CA LEU A 535 -3.03 -0.95 12.20
C LEU A 535 -2.71 -1.94 11.08
N ILE A 536 -3.19 -1.70 9.87
CA ILE A 536 -2.85 -2.52 8.69
C ILE A 536 -1.39 -2.25 8.31
N GLU A 537 -1.00 -1.00 8.21
CA GLU A 537 0.36 -0.57 7.84
C GLU A 537 1.41 -1.05 8.86
N SER A 538 1.04 -1.12 10.14
CA SER A 538 1.88 -1.68 11.21
C SER A 538 1.90 -3.21 11.25
N GLY A 539 1.13 -3.90 10.38
CA GLY A 539 1.11 -5.36 10.32
C GLY A 539 0.37 -6.04 11.47
N TYR A 540 -0.59 -5.37 12.09
CA TYR A 540 -1.34 -5.91 13.23
C TYR A 540 -2.64 -6.61 12.85
N ILE A 541 -3.09 -6.55 11.59
CA ILE A 541 -4.35 -7.15 11.13
C ILE A 541 -4.10 -8.47 10.42
N TYR A 542 -4.82 -9.51 10.84
CA TYR A 542 -4.71 -10.86 10.31
C TYR A 542 -6.09 -11.44 10.00
N ILE A 543 -6.13 -12.40 9.06
CA ILE A 543 -7.31 -13.23 8.78
C ILE A 543 -6.96 -14.67 9.14
N ALA A 544 -7.78 -15.28 9.99
CA ALA A 544 -7.69 -16.70 10.31
C ALA A 544 -8.14 -17.56 9.13
N THR A 545 -7.48 -18.68 8.92
CA THR A 545 -7.80 -19.61 7.84
C THR A 545 -8.18 -20.98 8.46
N PRO A 546 -9.45 -21.16 8.88
CA PRO A 546 -9.91 -22.46 9.38
C PRO A 546 -9.93 -23.50 8.26
N PRO A 547 -9.83 -24.81 8.57
CA PRO A 547 -9.96 -25.87 7.58
C PRO A 547 -11.39 -25.98 7.06
N LEU A 548 -11.53 -26.38 5.79
CA LEU A 548 -12.82 -26.62 5.15
C LEU A 548 -13.33 -28.05 5.39
N TYR A 549 -12.42 -29.00 5.61
CA TYR A 549 -12.76 -30.42 5.73
C TYR A 549 -12.03 -31.09 6.88
N LEU A 550 -12.71 -32.08 7.47
CA LEU A 550 -12.13 -33.06 8.34
C LEU A 550 -12.28 -34.45 7.71
N VAL A 551 -11.17 -35.12 7.45
CA VAL A 551 -11.12 -36.49 6.93
C VAL A 551 -10.83 -37.44 8.07
N LYS A 552 -11.65 -38.50 8.22
CA LYS A 552 -11.52 -39.46 9.31
C LYS A 552 -11.54 -40.91 8.79
N LYS A 553 -10.74 -41.78 9.43
CA LYS A 553 -10.84 -43.23 9.29
C LYS A 553 -10.48 -43.91 10.62
N GLY A 554 -11.48 -44.39 11.32
CA GLY A 554 -11.30 -44.90 12.67
C GLY A 554 -10.80 -43.84 13.64
N GLN A 555 -9.62 -44.03 14.23
CA GLN A 555 -8.98 -43.02 15.09
C GLN A 555 -8.09 -42.04 14.36
N LYS A 556 -7.74 -42.29 13.09
CA LYS A 556 -6.94 -41.37 12.29
C LYS A 556 -7.84 -40.21 11.83
N LYS A 557 -7.43 -38.96 12.09
CA LYS A 557 -8.11 -37.76 11.65
C LYS A 557 -7.07 -36.77 11.09
N ASP A 558 -7.45 -36.06 10.06
CA ASP A 558 -6.64 -34.95 9.53
C ASP A 558 -7.53 -33.91 8.89
N TYR A 559 -6.99 -32.68 8.70
CA TYR A 559 -7.74 -31.55 8.20
C TYR A 559 -7.26 -31.12 6.82
N ALA A 560 -8.18 -30.58 6.00
CA ALA A 560 -7.87 -30.07 4.67
C ALA A 560 -8.47 -28.67 4.48
N TRP A 561 -7.69 -27.79 3.83
CA TRP A 561 -8.02 -26.40 3.52
C TRP A 561 -8.43 -26.20 2.05
N SER A 562 -8.30 -27.25 1.22
CA SER A 562 -8.74 -27.24 -0.18
C SER A 562 -9.28 -28.61 -0.59
N ASP A 563 -10.01 -28.64 -1.73
CA ASP A 563 -10.50 -29.88 -2.31
C ASP A 563 -9.37 -30.83 -2.65
N ASP A 564 -8.27 -30.33 -3.22
CA ASP A 564 -7.10 -31.14 -3.57
C ASP A 564 -6.47 -31.80 -2.33
N GLN A 565 -6.36 -31.07 -1.21
CA GLN A 565 -5.85 -31.64 0.04
C GLN A 565 -6.81 -32.70 0.60
N ARG A 566 -8.12 -32.44 0.54
CA ARG A 566 -9.16 -33.43 0.92
C ARG A 566 -8.99 -34.72 0.11
N ASP A 567 -8.88 -34.60 -1.20
CA ASP A 567 -8.82 -35.78 -2.10
C ASP A 567 -7.53 -36.57 -1.89
N ARG A 568 -6.38 -35.87 -1.65
CA ARG A 568 -5.12 -36.54 -1.26
C ARG A 568 -5.27 -37.31 0.05
N LEU A 569 -5.87 -36.68 1.08
CA LEU A 569 -6.10 -37.34 2.36
C LEU A 569 -7.06 -38.54 2.24
N MET A 570 -8.09 -38.43 1.40
CA MET A 570 -9.00 -39.52 1.11
C MET A 570 -8.28 -40.71 0.44
N GLN A 571 -7.39 -40.44 -0.50
CA GLN A 571 -6.55 -41.48 -1.14
C GLN A 571 -5.59 -42.11 -0.14
N GLU A 572 -4.92 -41.32 0.70
CA GLU A 572 -3.99 -41.79 1.72
C GLU A 572 -4.70 -42.68 2.78
N PHE A 573 -5.86 -42.21 3.23
CA PHE A 573 -6.65 -42.96 4.23
C PHE A 573 -7.31 -44.20 3.62
N GLY A 574 -7.57 -44.19 2.31
CA GLY A 574 -8.13 -45.31 1.55
C GLY A 574 -9.62 -45.54 1.81
N SER A 575 -10.13 -46.67 1.28
CA SER A 575 -11.56 -46.99 1.36
C SER A 575 -12.09 -47.06 2.79
N GLY A 576 -13.27 -46.47 3.04
CA GLY A 576 -13.90 -46.35 4.36
C GLY A 576 -13.53 -45.08 5.13
N SER A 577 -12.83 -44.14 4.54
CA SER A 577 -12.70 -42.79 5.07
C SER A 577 -14.01 -42.02 4.96
N SER A 578 -14.31 -41.16 5.94
CA SER A 578 -15.43 -40.23 5.94
C SER A 578 -14.92 -38.78 5.90
N VAL A 579 -15.65 -37.93 5.19
CA VAL A 579 -15.36 -36.51 5.11
C VAL A 579 -16.49 -35.75 5.78
N GLN A 580 -16.13 -34.82 6.65
CA GLN A 580 -17.02 -33.81 7.21
C GLN A 580 -16.61 -32.47 6.65
N ARG A 581 -17.53 -31.76 5.98
CA ARG A 581 -17.32 -30.39 5.54
C ARG A 581 -17.77 -29.45 6.66
N TYR A 582 -16.95 -28.45 6.98
CA TYR A 582 -17.30 -27.35 7.88
C TYR A 582 -17.85 -26.18 7.05
N LYS A 583 -19.07 -25.77 7.35
CA LYS A 583 -19.69 -24.56 6.76
C LYS A 583 -19.49 -23.33 7.64
N GLY A 584 -19.31 -23.53 8.94
CA GLY A 584 -19.08 -22.46 9.90
C GLY A 584 -18.26 -22.92 11.11
N LEU A 585 -17.65 -21.94 11.79
CA LEU A 585 -16.85 -22.13 13.00
C LEU A 585 -17.66 -22.76 14.16
N GLY A 586 -18.97 -22.52 14.18
CA GLY A 586 -19.87 -23.08 15.17
C GLY A 586 -20.07 -24.60 15.05
N GLU A 587 -19.64 -25.24 13.95
CA GLU A 587 -19.67 -26.69 13.75
C GLU A 587 -18.43 -27.40 14.35
N MET A 588 -17.40 -26.62 14.70
CA MET A 588 -16.21 -27.11 15.38
C MET A 588 -16.42 -27.08 16.89
N ASN A 589 -15.89 -28.09 17.56
CA ASN A 589 -15.76 -28.01 19.02
C ASN A 589 -14.51 -27.19 19.40
N ALA A 590 -14.38 -26.87 20.69
CA ALA A 590 -13.32 -26.00 21.19
C ALA A 590 -11.91 -26.56 20.94
N GLU A 591 -11.72 -27.89 21.04
CA GLU A 591 -10.45 -28.55 20.76
C GLU A 591 -10.08 -28.49 19.28
N GLN A 592 -11.05 -28.76 18.40
CA GLN A 592 -10.84 -28.67 16.95
C GLN A 592 -10.45 -27.23 16.52
N LEU A 593 -11.14 -26.22 17.06
CA LEU A 593 -10.87 -24.81 16.75
C LEU A 593 -9.48 -24.39 17.28
N TRP A 594 -9.09 -24.90 18.46
CA TRP A 594 -7.75 -24.69 18.98
C TRP A 594 -6.71 -25.34 18.07
N ASP A 595 -6.80 -26.62 17.80
CA ASP A 595 -5.81 -27.40 17.06
C ASP A 595 -5.56 -26.84 15.64
N THR A 596 -6.57 -26.28 14.99
CA THR A 596 -6.50 -25.89 13.58
C THR A 596 -6.35 -24.40 13.32
N THR A 597 -6.88 -23.55 14.24
CA THR A 597 -7.11 -22.13 13.92
C THR A 597 -6.55 -21.19 14.99
N MET A 598 -6.48 -21.60 16.25
CA MET A 598 -6.08 -20.72 17.34
C MET A 598 -4.69 -21.02 17.92
N ASN A 599 -4.22 -22.27 17.85
CA ASN A 599 -2.90 -22.65 18.34
C ASN A 599 -1.78 -21.98 17.53
N PRO A 600 -0.93 -21.15 18.14
CA PRO A 600 0.14 -20.45 17.43
C PRO A 600 1.13 -21.33 16.68
N GLN A 601 1.28 -22.61 17.07
CA GLN A 601 2.23 -23.55 16.47
C GLN A 601 1.67 -24.26 15.23
N GLU A 602 0.34 -24.36 15.11
CA GLU A 602 -0.32 -25.16 14.07
C GLU A 602 -1.16 -24.32 13.10
N ARG A 603 -1.62 -23.14 13.53
CA ARG A 603 -2.53 -22.29 12.77
C ARG A 603 -1.87 -21.59 11.59
N THR A 604 -2.67 -21.32 10.57
CA THR A 604 -2.30 -20.43 9.46
C THR A 604 -3.05 -19.11 9.59
N LEU A 605 -2.31 -18.00 9.68
CA LEU A 605 -2.84 -16.64 9.62
C LEU A 605 -2.33 -15.94 8.38
N ARG A 606 -3.23 -15.26 7.65
CA ARG A 606 -2.86 -14.37 6.56
C ARG A 606 -2.76 -12.96 7.09
N ILE A 607 -1.60 -12.33 6.95
CA ILE A 607 -1.41 -10.92 7.25
C ILE A 607 -2.13 -10.08 6.19
N VAL A 608 -2.77 -8.99 6.62
CA VAL A 608 -3.40 -8.02 5.72
C VAL A 608 -2.41 -6.91 5.44
N ASN A 609 -2.04 -6.72 4.18
CA ASN A 609 -1.14 -5.67 3.72
C ASN A 609 -1.86 -4.77 2.71
N ILE A 610 -1.39 -3.54 2.58
CA ILE A 610 -1.79 -2.59 1.54
C ILE A 610 -0.58 -2.38 0.64
N ASP A 611 -0.63 -2.90 -0.59
CA ASP A 611 0.45 -2.73 -1.56
C ASP A 611 0.35 -1.38 -2.27
N ASN A 612 -0.87 -0.97 -2.62
CA ASN A 612 -1.18 0.33 -3.20
C ASN A 612 -2.44 0.90 -2.55
N VAL A 613 -2.31 2.07 -1.91
CA VAL A 613 -3.42 2.72 -1.18
C VAL A 613 -4.52 3.17 -2.13
N GLY A 614 -4.16 3.68 -3.32
CA GLY A 614 -5.14 4.16 -4.30
C GLY A 614 -5.99 3.03 -4.87
N GLU A 615 -5.38 1.90 -5.20
CA GLU A 615 -6.11 0.73 -5.68
C GLU A 615 -6.98 0.12 -4.57
N ALA A 616 -6.47 0.02 -3.34
CA ALA A 616 -7.26 -0.44 -2.20
C ALA A 616 -8.48 0.46 -1.98
N ASP A 617 -8.31 1.79 -2.05
CA ASP A 617 -9.40 2.76 -1.96
C ASP A 617 -10.44 2.55 -3.07
N ARG A 618 -9.98 2.42 -4.31
CA ARG A 618 -10.84 2.16 -5.47
C ARG A 618 -11.65 0.86 -5.31
N VAL A 619 -11.01 -0.22 -4.90
CA VAL A 619 -11.66 -1.52 -4.69
C VAL A 619 -12.69 -1.45 -3.56
N PHE A 620 -12.37 -0.84 -2.41
CA PHE A 620 -13.34 -0.68 -1.34
C PHE A 620 -14.53 0.22 -1.75
N SER A 621 -14.28 1.32 -2.45
CA SER A 621 -15.35 2.20 -2.96
C SER A 621 -16.24 1.49 -3.99
N MET A 622 -15.66 0.71 -4.90
CA MET A 622 -16.40 -0.06 -5.90
C MET A 622 -17.25 -1.17 -5.26
N LEU A 623 -16.64 -1.97 -4.36
CA LEU A 623 -17.34 -3.11 -3.75
C LEU A 623 -18.35 -2.70 -2.69
N MET A 624 -18.02 -1.69 -1.89
CA MET A 624 -18.77 -1.33 -0.68
C MET A 624 -19.49 0.01 -0.78
N GLY A 625 -19.23 0.82 -1.82
CA GLY A 625 -19.84 2.11 -2.08
C GLY A 625 -21.30 2.03 -2.58
N ASP A 626 -21.91 3.19 -2.83
CA ASP A 626 -23.33 3.28 -3.23
C ASP A 626 -23.55 2.93 -4.71
N GLU A 627 -22.58 3.19 -5.58
CA GLU A 627 -22.65 2.93 -7.01
C GLU A 627 -22.77 1.44 -7.34
N VAL A 628 -23.81 1.10 -8.10
CA VAL A 628 -24.10 -0.29 -8.50
C VAL A 628 -23.43 -0.69 -9.82
N PRO A 629 -23.38 0.17 -10.85
CA PRO A 629 -22.85 -0.21 -12.15
C PRO A 629 -21.40 -0.70 -12.12
N PRO A 630 -20.43 -0.02 -11.48
CA PRO A 630 -19.05 -0.47 -11.42
C PRO A 630 -18.89 -1.84 -10.72
N ARG A 631 -19.69 -2.06 -9.65
CA ARG A 631 -19.70 -3.35 -8.94
C ARG A 631 -20.25 -4.48 -9.80
N ARG A 632 -21.30 -4.21 -10.57
CA ARG A 632 -21.89 -5.21 -11.48
C ARG A 632 -20.87 -5.59 -12.55
N GLU A 633 -20.25 -4.62 -13.20
CA GLU A 633 -19.23 -4.85 -14.22
C GLU A 633 -18.06 -5.68 -13.66
N PHE A 634 -17.58 -5.35 -12.47
CA PHE A 634 -16.54 -6.12 -11.79
C PHE A 634 -16.96 -7.58 -11.57
N ILE A 635 -18.21 -7.82 -11.09
CA ILE A 635 -18.73 -9.17 -10.87
C ILE A 635 -18.82 -9.93 -12.20
N GLU A 636 -19.37 -9.33 -13.24
CA GLU A 636 -19.51 -9.95 -14.56
C GLU A 636 -18.15 -10.32 -15.17
N LYS A 637 -17.17 -9.41 -15.07
CA LYS A 637 -15.81 -9.63 -15.58
C LYS A 637 -15.06 -10.74 -14.83
N ASN A 638 -15.27 -10.86 -13.52
CA ASN A 638 -14.55 -11.80 -12.66
C ASN A 638 -15.36 -13.06 -12.31
N ALA A 639 -16.56 -13.23 -12.86
CA ALA A 639 -17.43 -14.37 -12.56
C ALA A 639 -16.79 -15.72 -12.89
N ILE A 640 -15.92 -15.78 -13.89
CA ILE A 640 -15.20 -16.99 -14.30
C ILE A 640 -14.23 -17.51 -13.22
N TYR A 641 -13.75 -16.62 -12.35
CA TYR A 641 -12.84 -16.98 -11.24
C TYR A 641 -13.59 -17.28 -9.93
N ALA A 642 -14.92 -17.09 -9.92
CA ALA A 642 -15.69 -17.29 -8.71
C ALA A 642 -15.88 -18.79 -8.46
N ASN A 643 -15.37 -19.25 -7.32
CA ASN A 643 -15.65 -20.60 -6.82
C ASN A 643 -16.98 -20.54 -6.07
N ILE A 644 -18.10 -20.73 -6.78
CA ILE A 644 -19.44 -20.66 -6.20
C ILE A 644 -19.83 -22.05 -5.70
N ASP A 645 -20.12 -22.13 -4.42
CA ASP A 645 -20.71 -23.31 -3.79
C ASP A 645 -22.21 -23.32 -4.13
N VAL A 646 -22.63 -24.12 -5.13
CA VAL A 646 -24.01 -24.27 -5.57
C VAL A 646 -24.65 -25.46 -4.87
#